data_8aa18a12851086450c2b91ad52999797
#
_entry.id   8aa18a12851086450c2b91ad52999797
#
_cell.length_a   1.000
_cell.length_b   1.000
_cell.length_c   1.000
_cell.angle_alpha   90.00
_cell.angle_beta   90.00
_cell.angle_gamma   90.00
#
_symmetry.space_group_name_H-M   'P 1'
#
loop_
_entity.id
_entity.type
_entity.pdbx_description
1 polymer ?
#
loop_
_entity_poly.entity_id
_entity_poly.type
_entity_poly.pdbx_seq_one_letter_code
_entity_poly.pdbx_strand_id
1 'polypeptide(L)'
;MSILGTRVRRTEDPGFLTAGAVYTDDLRLAGACHVFFVRSPVAHARIRSIDVSAALQAPGVIAAFTGADLADLPVLAPPMPGMINGQMGQSLLARDVVRFVGEPVAVVVTEDRYQGEDAMELVDVDYDPLPPVIALDEATAGGDPGLLFPDAGTNVAASFGDAAALKADLFDGCDVVVTRTIVNQRVAPAPMEPRAAAAVWGEDGRLTAWVPNQGAQGTRDALAEMLAIDPAGLRVITPDVGGAFGAKFGADPEHAVVCWVARRVDRPARWAEARGENLVGMTHGRAQRQTVTIGGSRDGTVAAYRLEILQDSGAYPRFGAFLPALTILMAPGPYAFSRAEAIAKAVVTNTTPVGAYRGAGRPEATAAVERAIDLFAAEIGMDPAEVRRKNLLPKFTEPHTTAFGAVYDSGDYAAALDKALAAAGYADLREEQAKRRASGDAVQLGIGMSCYVEITGPGMEEGGPRENATVEVHPDGSATILTGTSPHGQGHATVWAMLASDELGIPIDKITVKWGDTDLIPEGGGTGGSRSLQQGGAAVQQASQELLEMARQRAADMLEASPADLVFDTERSAFAVAGDPAASVPLTKLAEPERLFVRAVFSAPGPTFPFGAHIAVAEVDTETGKAVLRRIVTVDDAGAVINPLLAEGQRHGGIAQGAAQALCEEVIYDADGNPLTATFADYAVLSPTEVPSFELADMATPTTYNPLGAKGIGEAGTIGATPAVQNAVIDAVAHLGVLHIDMPTTPRRVWQALRSASERAAG
;
A
#
# COMPACT_ATOMS: atom_id res chain seq x y z
N MET A 1 14.31 25.90 -20.67
CA MET A 1 13.57 25.99 -19.37
C MET A 1 13.30 24.57 -18.88
N SER A 2 13.49 24.32 -17.58
CA SER A 2 13.23 22.99 -17.01
C SER A 2 11.75 22.58 -17.19
N ILE A 3 11.53 21.33 -17.57
CA ILE A 3 10.19 20.71 -17.64
C ILE A 3 9.70 20.24 -16.26
N LEU A 4 10.62 20.12 -15.29
CA LEU A 4 10.29 19.68 -13.93
C LEU A 4 9.45 20.74 -13.20
N GLY A 5 8.50 20.29 -12.39
CA GLY A 5 7.54 21.17 -11.72
C GLY A 5 6.37 21.60 -12.60
N THR A 6 6.32 21.19 -13.87
CA THR A 6 5.24 21.52 -14.80
C THR A 6 4.21 20.38 -14.90
N ARG A 7 2.98 20.72 -15.33
CA ARG A 7 1.86 19.76 -15.45
C ARG A 7 1.92 19.01 -16.79
N VAL A 8 2.80 18.03 -16.89
CA VAL A 8 2.89 17.17 -18.08
C VAL A 8 1.83 16.09 -18.02
N ARG A 9 1.07 15.92 -19.10
CA ARG A 9 0.09 14.84 -19.22
C ARG A 9 0.78 13.48 -19.25
N ARG A 10 0.14 12.48 -18.68
CA ARG A 10 0.68 11.12 -18.64
C ARG A 10 0.83 10.56 -20.06
N THR A 11 2.05 10.17 -20.41
CA THR A 11 2.39 9.65 -21.76
C THR A 11 1.80 8.26 -21.99
N GLU A 12 1.47 7.53 -20.95
CA GLU A 12 0.85 6.21 -20.96
C GLU A 12 -0.66 6.25 -21.28
N ASP A 13 -1.35 7.38 -21.03
CA ASP A 13 -2.81 7.49 -21.15
C ASP A 13 -3.36 7.13 -22.53
N PRO A 14 -2.75 7.53 -23.67
CA PRO A 14 -3.24 7.11 -24.98
C PRO A 14 -3.28 5.59 -25.15
N GLY A 15 -2.31 4.86 -24.59
CA GLY A 15 -2.31 3.39 -24.58
C GLY A 15 -3.46 2.83 -23.75
N PHE A 16 -3.67 3.33 -22.54
CA PHE A 16 -4.73 2.86 -21.64
C PHE A 16 -6.14 3.20 -22.13
N LEU A 17 -6.32 4.32 -22.85
CA LEU A 17 -7.62 4.75 -23.38
C LEU A 17 -7.97 4.14 -24.74
N THR A 18 -7.05 3.38 -25.32
CA THR A 18 -7.22 2.67 -26.61
C THR A 18 -6.87 1.19 -26.45
N ALA A 19 -6.57 0.48 -27.51
CA ALA A 19 -6.17 -0.93 -27.46
C ALA A 19 -4.66 -1.16 -27.25
N GLY A 20 -3.94 -0.18 -26.71
CA GLY A 20 -2.48 -0.25 -26.53
C GLY A 20 -2.01 -0.80 -25.19
N ALA A 21 -2.88 -0.88 -24.18
CA ALA A 21 -2.55 -1.51 -22.90
C ALA A 21 -2.60 -3.04 -23.02
N VAL A 22 -1.72 -3.73 -22.28
CA VAL A 22 -1.65 -5.19 -22.26
C VAL A 22 -1.60 -5.67 -20.80
N TYR A 23 -2.69 -6.25 -20.34
CA TYR A 23 -2.78 -6.88 -19.02
C TYR A 23 -2.50 -8.39 -19.11
N THR A 24 -2.24 -9.03 -17.99
CA THR A 24 -1.90 -10.47 -17.98
C THR A 24 -3.01 -11.33 -18.60
N ASP A 25 -4.29 -10.99 -18.38
CA ASP A 25 -5.42 -11.74 -18.97
C ASP A 25 -5.66 -11.43 -20.46
N ASP A 26 -5.03 -10.40 -21.04
CA ASP A 26 -5.08 -10.10 -22.48
C ASP A 26 -4.09 -10.92 -23.30
N LEU A 27 -3.11 -11.56 -22.65
CA LEU A 27 -2.06 -12.31 -23.32
C LEU A 27 -2.66 -13.48 -24.12
N ARG A 28 -2.27 -13.61 -25.37
CA ARG A 28 -2.66 -14.71 -26.25
C ARG A 28 -1.51 -15.69 -26.38
N LEU A 29 -1.54 -16.75 -25.57
CA LEU A 29 -0.58 -17.84 -25.61
C LEU A 29 -1.18 -19.00 -26.41
N ALA A 30 -0.55 -19.36 -27.53
CA ALA A 30 -1.04 -20.42 -28.39
C ALA A 30 -1.09 -21.76 -27.63
N GLY A 31 -2.23 -22.45 -27.70
CA GLY A 31 -2.43 -23.74 -27.03
C GLY A 31 -2.52 -23.66 -25.51
N ALA A 32 -2.72 -22.47 -24.94
CA ALA A 32 -2.84 -22.31 -23.48
C ALA A 32 -4.06 -23.04 -22.92
N CYS A 33 -3.89 -23.68 -21.78
CA CYS A 33 -4.95 -24.19 -20.93
C CYS A 33 -5.31 -23.20 -19.82
N HIS A 34 -6.48 -23.40 -19.23
CA HIS A 34 -7.02 -22.54 -18.17
C HIS A 34 -7.00 -23.27 -16.82
N VAL A 35 -6.49 -22.60 -15.79
CA VAL A 35 -6.38 -23.12 -14.43
C VAL A 35 -7.49 -22.52 -13.58
N PHE A 36 -8.18 -23.34 -12.81
CA PHE A 36 -9.24 -22.97 -11.89
C PHE A 36 -8.94 -23.55 -10.50
N PHE A 37 -9.08 -22.72 -9.47
CA PHE A 37 -8.80 -23.12 -8.10
C PHE A 37 -10.09 -23.54 -7.39
N VAL A 38 -10.16 -24.77 -6.95
CA VAL A 38 -11.18 -25.23 -6.00
C VAL A 38 -10.80 -24.70 -4.63
N ARG A 39 -11.70 -23.92 -4.04
CA ARG A 39 -11.44 -23.23 -2.78
C ARG A 39 -12.30 -23.80 -1.66
N SER A 40 -11.75 -23.82 -0.44
CA SER A 40 -12.50 -24.26 0.74
C SER A 40 -13.73 -23.37 0.98
N PRO A 41 -14.91 -23.96 1.14
CA PRO A 41 -16.11 -23.25 1.59
C PRO A 41 -16.20 -23.15 3.12
N VAL A 42 -15.26 -23.76 3.87
CA VAL A 42 -15.26 -23.78 5.32
C VAL A 42 -14.00 -23.12 5.88
N ALA A 43 -14.15 -22.45 7.01
CA ALA A 43 -13.06 -21.67 7.62
C ALA A 43 -12.00 -22.54 8.30
N HIS A 44 -12.39 -23.69 8.90
CA HIS A 44 -11.48 -24.58 9.60
C HIS A 44 -11.97 -26.01 9.53
N ALA A 45 -11.20 -26.88 8.88
CA ALA A 45 -11.50 -28.30 8.78
C ALA A 45 -10.26 -29.13 8.45
N ARG A 46 -10.26 -30.39 8.86
CA ARG A 46 -9.35 -31.39 8.29
C ARG A 46 -9.89 -31.85 6.94
N ILE A 47 -8.98 -32.04 5.99
CA ILE A 47 -9.31 -32.65 4.70
C ILE A 47 -9.13 -34.17 4.88
N ARG A 48 -10.23 -34.93 4.79
CA ARG A 48 -10.19 -36.41 4.84
C ARG A 48 -9.84 -36.99 3.48
N SER A 49 -10.42 -36.45 2.43
CA SER A 49 -10.14 -36.85 1.05
C SER A 49 -10.55 -35.75 0.07
N ILE A 50 -9.92 -35.75 -1.12
CA ILE A 50 -10.29 -34.94 -2.27
C ILE A 50 -10.47 -35.92 -3.44
N ASP A 51 -11.69 -36.05 -3.96
CA ASP A 51 -11.98 -36.84 -5.15
C ASP A 51 -12.18 -35.94 -6.38
N VAL A 52 -11.25 -36.03 -7.32
CA VAL A 52 -11.23 -35.31 -8.59
C VAL A 52 -11.73 -36.16 -9.75
N SER A 53 -12.18 -37.41 -9.52
CA SER A 53 -12.48 -38.37 -10.56
C SER A 53 -13.64 -37.95 -11.48
N ALA A 54 -14.70 -37.31 -10.92
CA ALA A 54 -15.81 -36.80 -11.69
C ALA A 54 -15.40 -35.58 -12.54
N ALA A 55 -14.60 -34.68 -11.98
CA ALA A 55 -14.05 -33.55 -12.71
C ALA A 55 -13.19 -33.98 -13.90
N LEU A 56 -12.38 -35.01 -13.75
CA LEU A 56 -11.54 -35.58 -14.82
C LEU A 56 -12.34 -36.18 -15.98
N GLN A 57 -13.62 -36.54 -15.77
CA GLN A 57 -14.51 -37.03 -16.82
C GLN A 57 -15.32 -35.91 -17.50
N ALA A 58 -15.27 -34.69 -16.98
CA ALA A 58 -16.01 -33.59 -17.56
C ALA A 58 -15.42 -33.15 -18.93
N PRO A 59 -16.25 -32.70 -19.87
CA PRO A 59 -15.78 -32.29 -21.18
C PRO A 59 -14.76 -31.15 -21.09
N GLY A 60 -13.63 -31.33 -21.79
CA GLY A 60 -12.58 -30.33 -21.89
C GLY A 60 -11.66 -30.23 -20.65
N VAL A 61 -11.83 -31.08 -19.65
CA VAL A 61 -10.86 -31.17 -18.54
C VAL A 61 -9.63 -31.93 -18.99
N ILE A 62 -8.46 -31.30 -18.83
CA ILE A 62 -7.15 -31.84 -19.20
C ILE A 62 -6.53 -32.59 -18.02
N ALA A 63 -6.64 -32.00 -16.84
CA ALA A 63 -6.05 -32.51 -15.60
C ALA A 63 -6.75 -31.92 -14.37
N ALA A 64 -6.60 -32.58 -13.24
CA ALA A 64 -6.92 -32.03 -11.93
C ALA A 64 -5.82 -32.46 -10.94
N PHE A 65 -5.44 -31.56 -10.03
CA PHE A 65 -4.37 -31.77 -9.06
C PHE A 65 -4.80 -31.31 -7.66
N THR A 66 -4.25 -31.94 -6.65
CA THR A 66 -4.51 -31.67 -5.24
C THR A 66 -3.21 -31.31 -4.51
N GLY A 67 -3.29 -30.94 -3.23
CA GLY A 67 -2.11 -30.68 -2.42
C GLY A 67 -1.13 -31.88 -2.33
N ALA A 68 -1.61 -33.10 -2.52
CA ALA A 68 -0.77 -34.31 -2.54
C ALA A 68 0.17 -34.34 -3.75
N ASP A 69 -0.27 -33.83 -4.90
CA ASP A 69 0.55 -33.80 -6.12
C ASP A 69 1.71 -32.79 -6.04
N LEU A 70 1.60 -31.82 -5.11
CA LEU A 70 2.61 -30.78 -4.84
C LEU A 70 3.40 -31.07 -3.56
N ALA A 71 3.37 -32.32 -3.03
CA ALA A 71 3.98 -32.67 -1.75
C ALA A 71 5.50 -32.44 -1.71
N ASP A 72 6.17 -32.53 -2.86
CA ASP A 72 7.62 -32.32 -2.99
C ASP A 72 8.02 -30.83 -2.96
N LEU A 73 7.05 -29.91 -3.11
CA LEU A 73 7.32 -28.47 -3.05
C LEU A 73 7.38 -27.97 -1.60
N PRO A 74 8.19 -26.95 -1.33
CA PRO A 74 8.37 -26.44 0.03
C PRO A 74 7.08 -25.84 0.59
N VAL A 75 6.95 -25.90 1.91
CA VAL A 75 5.99 -25.08 2.66
C VAL A 75 6.58 -23.69 2.78
N LEU A 76 5.78 -22.68 2.43
CA LEU A 76 6.21 -21.30 2.48
C LEU A 76 6.34 -20.86 3.94
N ALA A 77 7.54 -20.50 4.33
CA ALA A 77 7.79 -19.91 5.64
C ALA A 77 7.20 -18.49 5.71
N PRO A 78 6.74 -18.03 6.87
CA PRO A 78 6.43 -16.63 7.08
C PRO A 78 7.61 -15.73 6.77
N PRO A 79 7.39 -14.51 6.22
CA PRO A 79 8.47 -13.56 5.99
C PRO A 79 9.11 -13.12 7.31
N MET A 80 10.30 -12.52 7.26
CA MET A 80 11.02 -11.96 8.41
C MET A 80 11.37 -13.01 9.49
N PRO A 81 12.27 -13.94 9.17
CA PRO A 81 12.73 -14.95 10.11
C PRO A 81 13.23 -14.34 11.44
N GLY A 82 12.84 -14.95 12.55
CA GLY A 82 13.19 -14.46 13.88
C GLY A 82 12.27 -13.38 14.45
N MET A 83 11.44 -12.72 13.63
CA MET A 83 10.41 -11.78 14.07
C MET A 83 9.02 -12.42 14.07
N ILE A 84 8.72 -13.23 13.06
CA ILE A 84 7.46 -13.96 12.91
C ILE A 84 7.69 -15.43 13.17
N ASN A 85 6.72 -16.11 13.79
CA ASN A 85 6.81 -17.52 14.14
C ASN A 85 6.92 -18.39 12.87
N GLY A 86 8.10 -18.99 12.64
CA GLY A 86 8.41 -19.78 11.45
C GLY A 86 7.65 -21.11 11.34
N GLN A 87 6.95 -21.56 12.40
CA GLN A 87 6.16 -22.79 12.37
C GLN A 87 4.78 -22.61 11.74
N MET A 88 4.39 -21.37 11.41
CA MET A 88 3.09 -21.03 10.82
C MET A 88 3.16 -20.92 9.29
N GLY A 89 3.76 -21.93 8.64
CA GLY A 89 3.94 -21.95 7.19
C GLY A 89 2.68 -22.32 6.40
N GLN A 90 2.68 -21.99 5.10
CA GLN A 90 1.57 -22.23 4.17
C GLN A 90 2.00 -23.15 3.02
N SER A 91 1.24 -24.20 2.74
CA SER A 91 1.40 -25.00 1.50
C SER A 91 0.76 -24.28 0.30
N LEU A 92 1.22 -24.61 -0.92
CA LEU A 92 0.69 -24.00 -2.15
C LEU A 92 -0.80 -24.34 -2.40
N LEU A 93 -1.19 -25.59 -2.10
CA LEU A 93 -2.56 -26.03 -1.95
C LEU A 93 -2.68 -26.67 -0.57
N ALA A 94 -3.81 -26.48 0.11
CA ALA A 94 -4.04 -27.09 1.43
C ALA A 94 -3.97 -28.63 1.31
N ARG A 95 -3.22 -29.27 2.25
CA ARG A 95 -2.99 -30.74 2.23
C ARG A 95 -3.87 -31.45 3.25
N ASP A 96 -3.76 -31.05 4.51
CA ASP A 96 -4.35 -31.76 5.64
C ASP A 96 -5.42 -30.95 6.36
N VAL A 97 -5.29 -29.62 6.36
CA VAL A 97 -6.16 -28.70 7.08
C VAL A 97 -6.37 -27.44 6.26
N VAL A 98 -7.63 -27.03 6.13
CA VAL A 98 -7.98 -25.69 5.64
C VAL A 98 -8.17 -24.74 6.82
N ARG A 99 -7.72 -23.48 6.65
CA ARG A 99 -7.66 -22.49 7.73
C ARG A 99 -8.46 -21.23 7.48
N PHE A 100 -9.01 -21.04 6.25
CA PHE A 100 -9.91 -19.93 5.95
C PHE A 100 -10.80 -20.25 4.75
N VAL A 101 -11.98 -19.62 4.68
CA VAL A 101 -12.85 -19.70 3.49
C VAL A 101 -12.17 -19.02 2.33
N GLY A 102 -11.98 -19.73 1.23
CA GLY A 102 -11.25 -19.25 0.05
C GLY A 102 -9.84 -19.83 -0.10
N GLU A 103 -9.37 -20.66 0.85
CA GLU A 103 -8.08 -21.33 0.74
C GLU A 103 -8.10 -22.36 -0.40
N PRO A 104 -7.12 -22.34 -1.35
CA PRO A 104 -7.11 -23.27 -2.45
C PRO A 104 -6.76 -24.70 -1.98
N VAL A 105 -7.56 -25.69 -2.38
CA VAL A 105 -7.41 -27.11 -2.01
C VAL A 105 -7.07 -28.00 -3.20
N ALA A 106 -7.54 -27.64 -4.39
CA ALA A 106 -7.28 -28.35 -5.63
C ALA A 106 -7.29 -27.38 -6.80
N VAL A 107 -6.84 -27.85 -7.97
CA VAL A 107 -6.96 -27.13 -9.24
C VAL A 107 -7.51 -28.07 -10.30
N VAL A 108 -8.35 -27.49 -11.18
CA VAL A 108 -8.82 -28.11 -12.41
C VAL A 108 -8.23 -27.37 -13.59
N VAL A 109 -7.78 -28.08 -14.60
CA VAL A 109 -7.17 -27.54 -15.81
C VAL A 109 -8.04 -27.89 -17.01
N THR A 110 -8.44 -26.89 -17.78
CA THR A 110 -9.39 -27.05 -18.89
C THR A 110 -8.86 -26.50 -20.22
N GLU A 111 -9.42 -26.99 -21.32
CA GLU A 111 -9.13 -26.47 -22.67
C GLU A 111 -9.66 -25.04 -22.87
N ASP A 112 -10.84 -24.76 -22.33
CA ASP A 112 -11.52 -23.47 -22.48
C ASP A 112 -11.93 -22.92 -21.10
N ARG A 113 -11.88 -21.60 -20.94
CA ARG A 113 -12.24 -20.93 -19.69
C ARG A 113 -13.69 -21.17 -19.24
N TYR A 114 -14.61 -21.40 -20.18
CA TYR A 114 -16.03 -21.62 -19.87
C TYR A 114 -16.34 -23.03 -19.32
N GLN A 115 -15.37 -23.94 -19.33
CA GLN A 115 -15.52 -25.30 -18.79
C GLN A 115 -15.08 -25.40 -17.33
N GLY A 116 -14.36 -24.40 -16.84
CA GLY A 116 -13.69 -24.50 -15.55
C GLY A 116 -14.62 -24.45 -14.33
N GLU A 117 -15.61 -23.56 -14.35
CA GLU A 117 -16.56 -23.41 -13.25
C GLU A 117 -17.39 -24.69 -13.06
N ASP A 118 -17.96 -25.22 -14.14
CA ASP A 118 -18.72 -26.50 -14.13
C ASP A 118 -17.84 -27.66 -13.65
N ALA A 119 -16.56 -27.68 -14.06
CA ALA A 119 -15.65 -28.75 -13.71
C ALA A 119 -15.19 -28.67 -12.24
N MET A 120 -15.01 -27.45 -11.68
CA MET A 120 -14.68 -27.28 -10.26
C MET A 120 -15.77 -27.80 -9.33
N GLU A 121 -17.06 -27.64 -9.69
CA GLU A 121 -18.20 -28.12 -8.92
C GLU A 121 -18.27 -29.66 -8.81
N LEU A 122 -17.55 -30.37 -9.69
CA LEU A 122 -17.45 -31.83 -9.68
C LEU A 122 -16.34 -32.38 -8.79
N VAL A 123 -15.53 -31.51 -8.18
CA VAL A 123 -14.51 -31.93 -7.21
C VAL A 123 -15.17 -32.11 -5.86
N ASP A 124 -15.14 -33.31 -5.33
CA ASP A 124 -15.72 -33.63 -4.02
C ASP A 124 -14.63 -33.61 -2.95
N VAL A 125 -14.84 -32.82 -1.89
CA VAL A 125 -13.93 -32.67 -0.76
C VAL A 125 -14.64 -33.06 0.52
N ASP A 126 -14.16 -34.14 1.16
CA ASP A 126 -14.67 -34.57 2.49
C ASP A 126 -13.96 -33.81 3.59
N TYR A 127 -14.67 -32.90 4.22
CA TYR A 127 -14.21 -32.09 5.33
C TYR A 127 -14.64 -32.65 6.68
N ASP A 128 -13.71 -32.67 7.65
CA ASP A 128 -13.98 -32.89 9.06
C ASP A 128 -13.90 -31.55 9.81
N PRO A 129 -15.02 -30.87 10.08
CA PRO A 129 -15.02 -29.52 10.64
C PRO A 129 -14.30 -29.43 11.97
N LEU A 130 -13.54 -28.36 12.14
CA LEU A 130 -12.87 -27.98 13.38
C LEU A 130 -13.48 -26.65 13.88
N PRO A 131 -13.47 -26.36 15.18
CA PRO A 131 -13.90 -25.07 15.69
C PRO A 131 -13.01 -23.94 15.11
N PRO A 132 -13.60 -22.92 14.47
CA PRO A 132 -12.83 -21.78 13.99
C PRO A 132 -12.51 -20.81 15.12
N VAL A 133 -11.37 -20.16 15.04
CA VAL A 133 -10.95 -19.06 15.92
C VAL A 133 -11.06 -17.76 15.14
N ILE A 134 -12.06 -16.93 15.46
CA ILE A 134 -12.34 -15.67 14.77
C ILE A 134 -12.09 -14.48 15.70
N ALA A 135 -12.47 -14.60 16.97
CA ALA A 135 -12.30 -13.53 17.94
C ALA A 135 -10.83 -13.38 18.35
N LEU A 136 -10.33 -12.14 18.32
CA LEU A 136 -8.93 -11.83 18.67
C LEU A 136 -8.58 -12.20 20.11
N ASP A 137 -9.55 -12.11 21.04
CA ASP A 137 -9.34 -12.49 22.45
C ASP A 137 -9.13 -14.00 22.59
N GLU A 138 -9.90 -14.81 21.87
CA GLU A 138 -9.74 -16.26 21.82
C GLU A 138 -8.38 -16.65 21.21
N ALA A 139 -8.02 -16.00 20.10
CA ALA A 139 -6.71 -16.21 19.45
C ALA A 139 -5.55 -15.88 20.41
N THR A 140 -5.71 -14.84 21.25
CA THR A 140 -4.67 -14.41 22.20
C THR A 140 -4.60 -15.33 23.41
N ALA A 141 -5.71 -15.88 23.87
CA ALA A 141 -5.78 -16.73 25.07
C ALA A 141 -4.99 -18.04 24.88
N GLY A 142 -4.94 -18.54 23.64
CA GLY A 142 -4.30 -19.81 23.31
C GLY A 142 -5.03 -21.01 23.95
N GLY A 143 -4.56 -22.18 23.68
CA GLY A 143 -5.08 -23.43 24.25
C GLY A 143 -5.76 -24.31 23.20
N ASP A 144 -5.74 -25.64 23.45
CA ASP A 144 -6.44 -26.62 22.65
C ASP A 144 -7.94 -26.63 23.03
N PRO A 145 -8.92 -26.56 22.07
CA PRO A 145 -8.77 -26.86 20.63
C PRO A 145 -8.57 -25.66 19.71
N GLY A 146 -8.32 -24.45 20.20
CA GLY A 146 -8.28 -23.22 19.43
C GLY A 146 -6.93 -22.89 18.74
N LEU A 147 -6.01 -23.83 18.52
CA LEU A 147 -4.75 -23.58 17.84
C LEU A 147 -4.85 -23.86 16.33
N LEU A 148 -4.59 -22.83 15.50
CA LEU A 148 -4.51 -23.00 14.05
C LEU A 148 -3.28 -23.84 13.63
N PHE A 149 -2.20 -23.74 14.41
CA PHE A 149 -0.94 -24.46 14.22
C PHE A 149 -0.57 -25.16 15.54
N PRO A 150 -1.04 -26.40 15.76
CA PRO A 150 -0.78 -27.12 17.02
C PRO A 150 0.71 -27.21 17.38
N ASP A 151 1.57 -27.42 16.37
CA ASP A 151 3.03 -27.54 16.57
C ASP A 151 3.67 -26.22 17.04
N ALA A 152 3.08 -25.08 16.71
CA ALA A 152 3.52 -23.77 17.18
C ALA A 152 3.17 -23.53 18.66
N GLY A 153 2.19 -24.26 19.23
CA GLY A 153 1.77 -24.15 20.61
C GLY A 153 1.09 -22.83 20.98
N THR A 154 0.86 -21.93 20.00
CA THR A 154 0.29 -20.61 20.17
C THR A 154 -0.32 -20.09 18.87
N ASN A 155 -1.32 -19.19 18.97
CA ASN A 155 -1.79 -18.40 17.83
C ASN A 155 -1.06 -17.04 17.73
N VAL A 156 -0.16 -16.71 18.64
CA VAL A 156 0.63 -15.48 18.56
C VAL A 156 1.74 -15.67 17.53
N ALA A 157 1.61 -14.96 16.40
CA ALA A 157 2.55 -15.02 15.29
C ALA A 157 3.77 -14.10 15.51
N ALA A 158 3.56 -12.94 16.15
CA ALA A 158 4.62 -11.99 16.46
C ALA A 158 4.27 -11.14 17.70
N SER A 159 5.29 -10.64 18.39
CA SER A 159 5.14 -9.68 19.50
C SER A 159 6.16 -8.58 19.36
N PHE A 160 5.74 -7.34 19.61
CA PHE A 160 6.59 -6.14 19.53
C PHE A 160 6.46 -5.37 20.85
N GLY A 161 7.59 -5.08 21.47
CA GLY A 161 7.65 -4.55 22.82
C GLY A 161 7.43 -5.61 23.89
N ASP A 162 7.62 -5.24 25.14
CA ASP A 162 7.42 -6.11 26.32
C ASP A 162 6.33 -5.53 27.22
N ALA A 163 5.24 -6.27 27.39
CA ALA A 163 4.14 -5.87 28.27
C ALA A 163 4.58 -5.71 29.74
N ALA A 164 5.60 -6.46 30.19
CA ALA A 164 6.15 -6.34 31.54
C ALA A 164 7.00 -5.06 31.71
N ALA A 165 7.46 -4.46 30.62
CA ALA A 165 8.22 -3.22 30.64
C ALA A 165 7.33 -1.96 30.64
N LEU A 166 6.02 -2.10 30.47
CA LEU A 166 5.07 -0.96 30.54
C LEU A 166 5.09 -0.33 31.91
N LYS A 167 5.28 0.97 31.96
CA LYS A 167 5.40 1.74 33.21
C LYS A 167 4.02 2.02 33.79
N ALA A 168 3.80 1.57 35.03
CA ALA A 168 2.54 1.84 35.73
C ALA A 168 2.34 3.36 35.98
N ASP A 169 3.42 4.10 36.12
CA ASP A 169 3.48 5.53 36.43
C ASP A 169 3.59 6.45 35.19
N LEU A 170 3.38 5.91 34.00
CA LEU A 170 3.49 6.68 32.73
C LEU A 170 2.63 7.95 32.75
N PHE A 171 1.46 7.89 33.39
CA PHE A 171 0.48 8.98 33.45
C PHE A 171 0.52 9.77 34.75
N ASP A 172 1.50 9.54 35.60
CA ASP A 172 1.63 10.30 36.85
C ASP A 172 1.85 11.78 36.55
N GLY A 173 1.14 12.63 37.30
CA GLY A 173 1.17 14.08 37.14
C GLY A 173 0.30 14.61 35.97
N CYS A 174 -0.47 13.75 35.29
CA CYS A 174 -1.51 14.19 34.36
C CYS A 174 -2.79 14.56 35.10
N ASP A 175 -3.37 15.75 34.81
CA ASP A 175 -4.67 16.17 35.37
C ASP A 175 -5.84 15.37 34.78
N VAL A 176 -5.67 14.96 33.54
CA VAL A 176 -6.67 14.21 32.76
C VAL A 176 -6.00 13.05 32.05
N VAL A 177 -6.62 11.88 32.13
CA VAL A 177 -6.21 10.67 31.41
C VAL A 177 -7.44 10.07 30.74
N VAL A 178 -7.35 9.82 29.43
CA VAL A 178 -8.43 9.23 28.64
C VAL A 178 -7.95 7.92 28.05
N THR A 179 -8.71 6.85 28.22
CA THR A 179 -8.44 5.54 27.60
C THR A 179 -9.61 5.12 26.71
N ARG A 180 -9.30 4.63 25.53
CA ARG A 180 -10.30 4.12 24.59
C ARG A 180 -9.78 2.95 23.79
N THR A 181 -10.62 1.94 23.59
CA THR A 181 -10.41 0.91 22.56
C THR A 181 -11.02 1.40 21.25
N ILE A 182 -10.27 1.26 20.17
CA ILE A 182 -10.59 1.71 18.81
C ILE A 182 -10.40 0.51 17.89
N VAL A 183 -11.32 0.32 16.94
CA VAL A 183 -11.20 -0.68 15.90
C VAL A 183 -10.83 0.00 14.58
N ASN A 184 -9.69 -0.39 14.02
CA ASN A 184 -9.32 -0.12 12.64
C ASN A 184 -9.68 -1.37 11.84
N GLN A 185 -10.87 -1.36 11.24
CA GLN A 185 -11.50 -2.53 10.66
C GLN A 185 -10.72 -3.11 9.48
N ARG A 186 -10.95 -4.39 9.19
CA ARG A 186 -10.40 -5.09 8.04
C ARG A 186 -11.03 -4.56 6.75
N VAL A 187 -10.20 -4.28 5.74
CA VAL A 187 -10.63 -3.82 4.41
C VAL A 187 -9.97 -4.62 3.30
N ALA A 188 -10.64 -4.77 2.16
CA ALA A 188 -10.08 -5.39 0.97
C ALA A 188 -9.46 -4.32 0.06
N PRO A 189 -8.24 -4.52 -0.46
CA PRO A 189 -7.61 -3.60 -1.41
C PRO A 189 -8.38 -3.46 -2.73
N ALA A 190 -9.04 -4.51 -3.15
CA ALA A 190 -9.96 -4.61 -4.30
C ALA A 190 -9.49 -3.84 -5.56
N PRO A 191 -8.26 -4.08 -6.08
CA PRO A 191 -7.81 -3.43 -7.32
C PRO A 191 -8.73 -3.78 -8.47
N MET A 192 -8.86 -2.89 -9.48
CA MET A 192 -9.73 -3.13 -10.64
C MET A 192 -9.35 -4.42 -11.38
N GLU A 193 -8.06 -4.67 -11.58
CA GLU A 193 -7.53 -5.95 -12.05
C GLU A 193 -7.33 -6.89 -10.85
N PRO A 194 -8.06 -8.04 -10.76
CA PRO A 194 -7.76 -9.09 -9.79
C PRO A 194 -6.37 -9.69 -10.00
N ARG A 195 -6.03 -10.76 -9.26
CA ARG A 195 -4.80 -11.51 -9.50
C ARG A 195 -4.93 -12.30 -10.80
N ALA A 196 -3.80 -12.51 -11.48
CA ALA A 196 -3.71 -13.33 -12.67
C ALA A 196 -2.30 -13.92 -12.80
N ALA A 197 -2.17 -14.97 -13.59
CA ALA A 197 -0.89 -15.52 -13.97
C ALA A 197 -0.98 -16.16 -15.36
N ALA A 198 0.14 -16.12 -16.07
CA ALA A 198 0.35 -16.96 -17.25
C ALA A 198 1.77 -17.53 -17.20
N ALA A 199 1.97 -18.75 -17.65
CA ALA A 199 3.24 -19.44 -17.54
C ALA A 199 3.51 -20.33 -18.77
N VAL A 200 4.78 -20.35 -19.22
CA VAL A 200 5.28 -21.19 -20.31
C VAL A 200 6.64 -21.76 -19.94
N TRP A 201 6.82 -23.05 -20.11
CA TRP A 201 8.14 -23.68 -20.07
C TRP A 201 8.70 -23.81 -21.48
N GLY A 202 9.89 -23.23 -21.70
CA GLY A 202 10.60 -23.35 -22.97
C GLY A 202 11.23 -24.73 -23.17
N GLU A 203 11.59 -25.06 -24.40
CA GLU A 203 12.33 -26.29 -24.75
C GLU A 203 13.71 -26.34 -24.06
N ASP A 204 14.27 -25.20 -23.73
CA ASP A 204 15.51 -25.03 -22.96
C ASP A 204 15.35 -25.31 -21.46
N GLY A 205 14.13 -25.58 -21.00
CA GLY A 205 13.78 -25.81 -19.60
C GLY A 205 13.65 -24.55 -18.77
N ARG A 206 13.67 -23.35 -19.36
CA ARG A 206 13.38 -22.08 -18.67
C ARG A 206 11.90 -21.83 -18.55
N LEU A 207 11.50 -21.32 -17.41
CA LEU A 207 10.15 -20.82 -17.15
C LEU A 207 10.05 -19.33 -17.49
N THR A 208 9.05 -18.95 -18.27
CA THR A 208 8.59 -17.55 -18.40
C THR A 208 7.23 -17.42 -17.74
N ALA A 209 7.11 -16.53 -16.75
CA ALA A 209 5.87 -16.23 -16.05
C ALA A 209 5.48 -14.77 -16.23
N TRP A 210 4.21 -14.52 -16.53
CA TRP A 210 3.60 -13.19 -16.55
C TRP A 210 2.71 -13.05 -15.33
N VAL A 211 3.00 -12.05 -14.51
CA VAL A 211 2.28 -11.81 -13.25
C VAL A 211 2.08 -10.30 -13.05
N PRO A 212 0.84 -9.82 -12.86
CA PRO A 212 0.58 -8.42 -12.53
C PRO A 212 0.99 -8.15 -11.08
N ASN A 213 2.17 -7.56 -10.88
CA ASN A 213 2.77 -7.36 -9.56
C ASN A 213 3.42 -5.96 -9.41
N GLN A 214 3.95 -5.72 -8.20
CA GLN A 214 4.64 -4.47 -7.84
C GLN A 214 6.18 -4.55 -7.95
N GLY A 215 6.73 -5.71 -8.36
CA GLY A 215 8.17 -5.91 -8.51
C GLY A 215 8.49 -7.26 -9.12
N ALA A 216 8.85 -7.27 -10.42
CA ALA A 216 9.14 -8.50 -11.15
C ALA A 216 10.28 -9.32 -10.54
N GLN A 217 11.32 -8.64 -10.02
CA GLN A 217 12.49 -9.27 -9.43
C GLN A 217 12.14 -10.03 -8.13
N GLY A 218 11.45 -9.36 -7.20
CA GLY A 218 10.96 -10.01 -5.98
C GLY A 218 9.95 -11.13 -6.26
N THR A 219 9.15 -10.99 -7.31
CA THR A 219 8.24 -12.05 -7.75
C THR A 219 8.98 -13.24 -8.34
N ARG A 220 10.05 -13.00 -9.13
CA ARG A 220 10.94 -14.05 -9.62
C ARG A 220 11.53 -14.86 -8.46
N ASP A 221 12.09 -14.18 -7.48
CA ASP A 221 12.78 -14.81 -6.36
C ASP A 221 11.79 -15.60 -5.50
N ALA A 222 10.60 -15.07 -5.23
CA ALA A 222 9.54 -15.77 -4.52
C ALA A 222 9.02 -17.01 -5.29
N LEU A 223 8.79 -16.91 -6.60
CA LEU A 223 8.38 -18.05 -7.42
C LEU A 223 9.47 -19.12 -7.49
N ALA A 224 10.73 -18.74 -7.58
CA ALA A 224 11.86 -19.67 -7.59
C ALA A 224 11.95 -20.46 -6.28
N GLU A 225 11.75 -19.78 -5.13
CA GLU A 225 11.66 -20.43 -3.81
C GLU A 225 10.47 -21.40 -3.74
N MET A 226 9.27 -20.95 -4.13
CA MET A 226 8.05 -21.76 -4.10
C MET A 226 8.12 -23.01 -4.97
N LEU A 227 8.82 -22.92 -6.10
CA LEU A 227 8.97 -24.02 -7.08
C LEU A 227 10.24 -24.84 -6.84
N ALA A 228 11.08 -24.46 -5.90
CA ALA A 228 12.38 -25.05 -5.63
C ALA A 228 13.28 -25.11 -6.88
N ILE A 229 13.35 -24.02 -7.66
CA ILE A 229 14.16 -23.89 -8.87
C ILE A 229 15.17 -22.74 -8.74
N ASP A 230 16.24 -22.78 -9.57
CA ASP A 230 17.19 -21.67 -9.65
C ASP A 230 16.50 -20.41 -10.24
N PRO A 231 16.59 -19.24 -9.59
CA PRO A 231 16.10 -17.99 -10.16
C PRO A 231 16.60 -17.66 -11.57
N ALA A 232 17.81 -18.11 -11.93
CA ALA A 232 18.36 -17.96 -13.29
C ALA A 232 17.58 -18.75 -14.36
N GLY A 233 16.85 -19.81 -13.95
CA GLY A 233 15.95 -20.57 -14.80
C GLY A 233 14.56 -19.93 -14.98
N LEU A 234 14.33 -18.76 -14.40
CA LEU A 234 13.03 -18.10 -14.39
C LEU A 234 13.10 -16.67 -14.92
N ARG A 235 12.28 -16.35 -15.91
CA ARG A 235 11.99 -15.00 -16.36
C ARG A 235 10.61 -14.59 -15.88
N VAL A 236 10.50 -13.47 -15.18
CA VAL A 236 9.21 -12.86 -14.83
C VAL A 236 9.01 -11.60 -15.67
N ILE A 237 7.81 -11.47 -16.22
CA ILE A 237 7.36 -10.29 -16.96
C ILE A 237 6.14 -9.73 -16.25
N THR A 238 6.23 -8.46 -15.85
CA THR A 238 5.11 -7.68 -15.34
C THR A 238 4.61 -6.78 -16.47
N PRO A 239 3.45 -7.10 -17.07
CA PRO A 239 2.83 -6.22 -18.07
C PRO A 239 2.22 -4.98 -17.42
N ASP A 240 1.25 -4.33 -18.06
CA ASP A 240 0.46 -3.30 -17.41
C ASP A 240 -0.32 -3.86 -16.23
N VAL A 241 -0.43 -3.10 -15.14
CA VAL A 241 -1.07 -3.54 -13.90
C VAL A 241 -2.23 -2.62 -13.55
N GLY A 242 -3.43 -3.20 -13.43
CA GLY A 242 -4.70 -2.53 -13.17
C GLY A 242 -4.95 -2.24 -11.69
N GLY A 243 -3.93 -1.69 -10.99
CA GLY A 243 -3.94 -1.40 -9.56
C GLY A 243 -3.34 -2.52 -8.71
N ALA A 244 -2.72 -2.15 -7.59
CA ALA A 244 -2.07 -3.09 -6.69
C ALA A 244 -2.22 -2.71 -5.20
N PHE A 245 -1.96 -1.47 -4.82
CA PHE A 245 -2.16 -0.87 -3.50
C PHE A 245 -1.49 -1.59 -2.32
N GLY A 246 -0.44 -2.39 -2.58
CA GLY A 246 0.26 -3.21 -1.60
C GLY A 246 -0.09 -4.70 -1.65
N ALA A 247 -1.23 -5.08 -2.21
CA ALA A 247 -1.71 -6.46 -2.22
C ALA A 247 -1.13 -7.35 -3.33
N LYS A 248 -0.41 -6.77 -4.30
CA LYS A 248 0.29 -7.50 -5.37
C LYS A 248 1.82 -7.42 -5.19
N PHE A 249 2.31 -7.44 -3.96
CA PHE A 249 3.74 -7.40 -3.68
C PHE A 249 4.29 -8.83 -3.52
N GLY A 250 5.20 -9.24 -4.39
CA GLY A 250 5.72 -10.61 -4.45
C GLY A 250 4.83 -11.57 -5.24
N ALA A 251 4.82 -12.84 -4.87
CA ALA A 251 4.01 -13.89 -5.47
C ALA A 251 3.10 -14.56 -4.42
N ASP A 252 1.90 -14.94 -4.83
CA ASP A 252 0.98 -15.78 -4.05
C ASP A 252 1.13 -17.25 -4.44
N PRO A 253 0.68 -18.21 -3.60
CA PRO A 253 0.70 -19.63 -3.91
C PRO A 253 0.09 -19.99 -5.28
N GLU A 254 -1.02 -19.33 -5.64
CA GLU A 254 -1.70 -19.56 -6.91
C GLU A 254 -0.78 -19.28 -8.12
N HIS A 255 0.07 -18.27 -8.07
CA HIS A 255 1.02 -17.97 -9.14
C HIS A 255 2.01 -19.13 -9.35
N ALA A 256 2.54 -19.70 -8.27
CA ALA A 256 3.44 -20.85 -8.33
C ALA A 256 2.73 -22.11 -8.85
N VAL A 257 1.47 -22.33 -8.44
CA VAL A 257 0.68 -23.47 -8.91
C VAL A 257 0.43 -23.38 -10.42
N VAL A 258 0.13 -22.20 -10.96
CA VAL A 258 -0.02 -22.02 -12.42
C VAL A 258 1.28 -22.34 -13.15
N CYS A 259 2.42 -21.91 -12.64
CA CYS A 259 3.74 -22.25 -13.19
C CYS A 259 4.03 -23.74 -13.15
N TRP A 260 3.69 -24.39 -12.04
CA TRP A 260 3.84 -25.83 -11.86
C TRP A 260 2.91 -26.63 -12.79
N VAL A 261 1.65 -26.24 -12.92
CA VAL A 261 0.66 -26.82 -13.83
C VAL A 261 1.17 -26.78 -15.27
N ALA A 262 1.68 -25.62 -15.73
CA ALA A 262 2.20 -25.48 -17.09
C ALA A 262 3.26 -26.54 -17.42
N ARG A 263 4.13 -26.88 -16.45
CA ARG A 263 5.12 -27.96 -16.62
C ARG A 263 4.50 -29.35 -16.63
N ARG A 264 3.51 -29.58 -15.77
CA ARG A 264 2.89 -30.91 -15.60
C ARG A 264 2.05 -31.33 -16.79
N VAL A 265 1.37 -30.36 -17.43
CA VAL A 265 0.54 -30.62 -18.62
C VAL A 265 1.29 -30.37 -19.93
N ASP A 266 2.55 -29.93 -19.86
CA ASP A 266 3.41 -29.60 -21.01
C ASP A 266 2.73 -28.64 -22.01
N ARG A 267 2.08 -27.61 -21.46
CA ARG A 267 1.35 -26.58 -22.22
C ARG A 267 1.44 -25.24 -21.52
N PRO A 268 1.36 -24.11 -22.23
CA PRO A 268 1.12 -22.84 -21.59
C PRO A 268 -0.11 -22.91 -20.69
N ALA A 269 -0.02 -22.37 -19.49
CA ALA A 269 -1.13 -22.30 -18.54
C ALA A 269 -1.43 -20.85 -18.17
N ARG A 270 -2.70 -20.55 -17.93
CA ARG A 270 -3.13 -19.22 -17.52
C ARG A 270 -4.24 -19.31 -16.47
N TRP A 271 -4.29 -18.30 -15.63
CA TRP A 271 -5.31 -18.11 -14.60
C TRP A 271 -5.69 -16.63 -14.54
N ALA A 272 -6.97 -16.35 -14.40
CA ALA A 272 -7.51 -15.04 -14.07
C ALA A 272 -8.51 -15.20 -12.93
N GLU A 273 -8.23 -14.56 -11.81
CA GLU A 273 -9.05 -14.62 -10.60
C GLU A 273 -10.39 -13.93 -10.80
N ALA A 274 -11.49 -14.56 -10.40
CA ALA A 274 -12.79 -13.90 -10.35
C ALA A 274 -12.87 -12.91 -9.17
N ARG A 275 -13.75 -11.90 -9.24
CA ARG A 275 -13.88 -10.89 -8.18
C ARG A 275 -14.31 -11.50 -6.84
N GLY A 276 -15.19 -12.47 -6.84
CA GLY A 276 -15.58 -13.19 -5.61
C GLY A 276 -14.38 -13.92 -4.97
N GLU A 277 -13.57 -14.61 -5.78
CA GLU A 277 -12.33 -15.23 -5.31
C GLU A 277 -11.35 -14.18 -4.76
N ASN A 278 -11.24 -13.02 -5.41
CA ASN A 278 -10.34 -11.94 -5.01
C ASN A 278 -10.70 -11.39 -3.61
N LEU A 279 -11.99 -11.20 -3.34
CA LEU A 279 -12.46 -10.69 -2.04
C LEU A 279 -12.26 -11.66 -0.88
N VAL A 280 -12.15 -12.97 -1.15
CA VAL A 280 -11.92 -13.99 -0.11
C VAL A 280 -10.50 -14.56 -0.11
N GLY A 281 -9.75 -14.44 -1.21
CA GLY A 281 -8.44 -15.08 -1.37
C GLY A 281 -7.25 -14.13 -1.39
N MET A 282 -7.43 -12.87 -1.83
CA MET A 282 -6.38 -11.86 -1.80
C MET A 282 -6.18 -11.32 -0.38
N THR A 283 -4.95 -11.02 0.00
CA THR A 283 -4.67 -10.45 1.33
C THR A 283 -5.45 -9.16 1.59
N HIS A 284 -6.04 -9.07 2.78
CA HIS A 284 -6.73 -7.88 3.27
C HIS A 284 -5.76 -6.89 3.91
N GLY A 285 -6.23 -5.67 4.23
CA GLY A 285 -5.47 -4.66 4.95
C GLY A 285 -6.06 -4.32 6.31
N ARG A 286 -5.33 -3.55 7.11
CA ARG A 286 -5.71 -3.01 8.43
C ARG A 286 -5.91 -4.11 9.48
N ALA A 287 -7.11 -4.28 10.02
CA ALA A 287 -7.49 -5.31 10.99
C ALA A 287 -6.79 -5.19 12.35
N GLN A 288 -6.72 -3.98 12.93
CA GLN A 288 -6.16 -3.73 14.26
C GLN A 288 -7.25 -3.35 15.25
N ARG A 289 -7.20 -3.96 16.44
CA ARG A 289 -7.86 -3.46 17.66
C ARG A 289 -6.79 -2.76 18.50
N GLN A 290 -7.01 -1.49 18.80
CA GLN A 290 -6.03 -0.61 19.43
C GLN A 290 -6.61 -0.05 20.72
N THR A 291 -5.87 -0.13 21.83
CA THR A 291 -6.19 0.61 23.05
C THR A 291 -5.25 1.79 23.14
N VAL A 292 -5.83 2.99 23.05
CA VAL A 292 -5.10 4.24 23.20
C VAL A 292 -5.33 4.80 24.59
N THR A 293 -4.27 5.23 25.26
CA THR A 293 -4.35 6.03 26.49
C THR A 293 -3.53 7.31 26.30
N ILE A 294 -4.16 8.44 26.54
CA ILE A 294 -3.54 9.77 26.42
C ILE A 294 -3.76 10.55 27.71
N GLY A 295 -2.74 11.26 28.17
CA GLY A 295 -2.80 12.03 29.38
C GLY A 295 -2.07 13.35 29.31
N GLY A 296 -2.57 14.35 30.03
CA GLY A 296 -2.00 15.70 30.04
C GLY A 296 -2.66 16.62 31.06
N SER A 297 -2.40 17.91 30.90
CA SER A 297 -2.96 18.94 31.76
C SER A 297 -4.20 19.60 31.12
N ARG A 298 -5.06 20.19 31.97
CA ARG A 298 -6.28 20.87 31.52
C ARG A 298 -6.02 22.11 30.66
N ASP A 299 -4.79 22.58 30.58
CA ASP A 299 -4.39 23.65 29.69
C ASP A 299 -4.18 23.19 28.23
N GLY A 300 -4.39 21.89 27.95
CA GLY A 300 -4.27 21.28 26.63
C GLY A 300 -2.90 20.69 26.30
N THR A 301 -1.92 20.73 27.24
CA THR A 301 -0.61 20.10 27.05
C THR A 301 -0.73 18.59 27.26
N VAL A 302 -0.41 17.79 26.24
CA VAL A 302 -0.34 16.35 26.33
C VAL A 302 1.06 15.90 26.76
N ALA A 303 1.14 15.15 27.84
CA ALA A 303 2.40 14.70 28.42
C ALA A 303 2.72 13.23 28.12
N ALA A 304 1.69 12.38 28.03
CA ALA A 304 1.89 10.95 27.94
C ALA A 304 0.95 10.28 26.92
N TYR A 305 1.48 9.27 26.21
CA TYR A 305 0.73 8.48 25.24
C TYR A 305 1.11 7.01 25.33
N ARG A 306 0.11 6.12 25.34
CA ARG A 306 0.31 4.66 25.26
C ARG A 306 -0.57 4.08 24.18
N LEU A 307 0.01 3.17 23.38
CA LEU A 307 -0.70 2.42 22.33
C LEU A 307 -0.48 0.91 22.53
N GLU A 308 -1.56 0.17 22.72
CA GLU A 308 -1.55 -1.28 22.78
C GLU A 308 -2.32 -1.83 21.58
N ILE A 309 -1.67 -2.71 20.79
CA ILE A 309 -2.19 -3.19 19.50
C ILE A 309 -2.41 -4.69 19.55
N LEU A 310 -3.57 -5.13 19.08
CA LEU A 310 -3.85 -6.51 18.74
C LEU A 310 -4.20 -6.59 17.26
N GLN A 311 -3.30 -7.20 16.47
CA GLN A 311 -3.41 -7.36 15.02
C GLN A 311 -4.00 -8.72 14.68
N ASP A 312 -5.04 -8.74 13.87
CA ASP A 312 -5.47 -9.93 13.16
C ASP A 312 -4.59 -10.14 11.92
N SER A 313 -3.88 -11.25 11.86
CA SER A 313 -3.02 -11.59 10.71
C SER A 313 -3.73 -12.53 9.71
N GLY A 314 -4.95 -12.96 10.02
CA GLY A 314 -5.63 -14.01 9.28
C GLY A 314 -4.98 -15.37 9.47
N ALA A 315 -5.30 -16.32 8.60
CA ALA A 315 -4.90 -17.72 8.74
C ALA A 315 -3.39 -17.96 8.63
N TYR A 316 -2.68 -17.09 7.94
CA TYR A 316 -1.23 -17.20 7.73
C TYR A 316 -0.55 -15.86 7.98
N PRO A 317 0.49 -15.83 8.84
CA PRO A 317 1.14 -14.59 9.24
C PRO A 317 2.08 -14.09 8.14
N ARG A 318 1.51 -13.58 7.06
CA ARG A 318 2.24 -12.92 5.99
C ARG A 318 2.76 -11.55 6.47
N PHE A 319 3.01 -10.62 5.57
CA PHE A 319 3.46 -9.28 5.95
C PHE A 319 2.53 -8.59 6.96
N GLY A 320 1.26 -9.00 7.04
CA GLY A 320 0.29 -8.51 8.04
C GLY A 320 0.74 -8.67 9.49
N ALA A 321 1.48 -9.73 9.82
CA ALA A 321 2.00 -9.92 11.17
C ALA A 321 3.10 -8.90 11.55
N PHE A 322 3.71 -8.23 10.57
CA PHE A 322 4.72 -7.18 10.78
C PHE A 322 4.12 -5.76 10.82
N LEU A 323 2.91 -5.55 10.32
CA LEU A 323 2.27 -4.22 10.30
C LEU A 323 2.27 -3.50 11.65
N PRO A 324 2.06 -4.18 12.80
CA PRO A 324 2.12 -3.52 14.11
C PRO A 324 3.46 -2.85 14.41
N ALA A 325 4.58 -3.37 13.93
CA ALA A 325 5.88 -2.73 14.10
C ALA A 325 5.95 -1.37 13.39
N LEU A 326 5.36 -1.27 12.19
CA LEU A 326 5.25 0.00 11.46
C LEU A 326 4.26 0.96 12.15
N THR A 327 3.17 0.42 12.72
CA THR A 327 2.22 1.21 13.52
C THR A 327 2.91 1.81 14.75
N ILE A 328 3.69 1.01 15.49
CA ILE A 328 4.46 1.49 16.66
C ILE A 328 5.46 2.57 16.23
N LEU A 329 6.24 2.33 15.18
CA LEU A 329 7.26 3.26 14.70
C LEU A 329 6.68 4.66 14.43
N MET A 330 5.45 4.71 13.90
CA MET A 330 4.79 5.95 13.50
C MET A 330 3.71 6.43 14.51
N ALA A 331 3.58 5.74 15.64
CA ALA A 331 2.54 6.02 16.65
C ALA A 331 2.54 7.46 17.20
N PRO A 332 3.66 8.18 17.36
CA PRO A 332 3.62 9.55 17.88
C PRO A 332 3.11 10.56 16.84
N GLY A 333 3.09 10.19 15.54
CA GLY A 333 2.74 11.13 14.49
C GLY A 333 3.57 12.41 14.54
N PRO A 334 2.96 13.59 14.33
CA PRO A 334 3.67 14.86 14.39
C PRO A 334 3.78 15.45 15.82
N TYR A 335 3.46 14.69 16.89
CA TYR A 335 3.29 15.23 18.24
C TYR A 335 4.52 15.04 19.14
N ALA A 336 4.75 16.03 20.01
CA ALA A 336 5.85 16.08 20.97
C ALA A 336 5.43 15.49 22.32
N PHE A 337 5.24 14.17 22.41
CA PHE A 337 4.97 13.50 23.68
C PHE A 337 6.26 13.39 24.51
N SER A 338 6.22 13.85 25.76
CA SER A 338 7.37 13.71 26.66
C SER A 338 7.57 12.29 27.17
N ARG A 339 6.50 11.49 27.19
CA ARG A 339 6.49 10.07 27.59
C ARG A 339 5.60 9.29 26.62
N ALA A 340 6.14 8.22 26.02
CA ALA A 340 5.35 7.39 25.12
C ALA A 340 5.79 5.92 25.22
N GLU A 341 4.81 5.01 25.13
CA GLU A 341 5.00 3.57 25.11
C GLU A 341 4.07 2.92 24.11
N ALA A 342 4.53 1.84 23.47
CA ALA A 342 3.67 1.03 22.62
C ALA A 342 4.09 -0.44 22.66
N ILE A 343 3.09 -1.32 22.63
CA ILE A 343 3.27 -2.77 22.47
C ILE A 343 2.27 -3.32 21.46
N ALA A 344 2.63 -4.43 20.86
CA ALA A 344 1.74 -5.12 19.95
C ALA A 344 1.87 -6.64 19.99
N LYS A 345 0.76 -7.32 19.70
CA LYS A 345 0.72 -8.73 19.33
C LYS A 345 0.00 -8.89 18.00
N ALA A 346 0.55 -9.74 17.14
CA ALA A 346 -0.09 -10.22 15.93
C ALA A 346 -0.52 -11.68 16.16
N VAL A 347 -1.77 -11.99 15.89
CA VAL A 347 -2.34 -13.34 16.08
C VAL A 347 -2.90 -13.88 14.77
N VAL A 348 -2.88 -15.21 14.63
CA VAL A 348 -3.56 -15.90 13.51
C VAL A 348 -4.99 -16.23 13.89
N THR A 349 -5.89 -16.13 12.91
CA THR A 349 -7.33 -16.42 13.00
C THR A 349 -7.79 -17.18 11.76
N ASN A 350 -8.95 -17.84 11.80
CA ASN A 350 -9.48 -18.54 10.62
C ASN A 350 -10.17 -17.60 9.62
N THR A 351 -9.45 -16.54 9.22
CA THR A 351 -9.87 -15.54 8.24
C THR A 351 -8.83 -15.40 7.14
N THR A 352 -9.18 -14.75 6.02
CA THR A 352 -8.24 -14.44 4.93
C THR A 352 -6.98 -13.75 5.48
N PRO A 353 -5.77 -14.12 5.02
CA PRO A 353 -4.53 -13.48 5.47
C PRO A 353 -4.53 -11.96 5.30
N VAL A 354 -3.85 -11.26 6.19
CA VAL A 354 -3.65 -9.81 6.13
C VAL A 354 -2.28 -9.51 5.53
N GLY A 355 -2.21 -8.47 4.71
CA GLY A 355 -1.00 -7.98 4.07
C GLY A 355 -0.92 -6.46 4.06
N ALA A 356 -0.05 -5.94 3.23
CA ALA A 356 0.05 -4.51 3.03
C ALA A 356 -1.18 -3.97 2.26
N TYR A 357 -1.73 -2.88 2.76
CA TYR A 357 -2.67 -2.04 2.02
C TYR A 357 -2.26 -0.58 2.19
N ARG A 358 -2.35 0.22 1.14
CA ARG A 358 -1.92 1.61 0.99
C ARG A 358 -1.75 2.35 2.33
N GLY A 359 -0.52 2.65 2.69
CA GLY A 359 -0.14 3.21 3.99
C GLY A 359 0.45 2.20 4.99
N ALA A 360 -0.01 0.94 5.04
CA ALA A 360 0.57 -0.20 5.76
C ALA A 360 1.13 0.15 7.17
N GLY A 361 0.28 0.22 8.18
CA GLY A 361 0.62 0.58 9.56
C GLY A 361 0.53 2.07 9.87
N ARG A 362 0.74 2.98 8.88
CA ARG A 362 0.66 4.44 9.09
C ARG A 362 -0.79 4.95 9.20
N PRO A 363 -1.77 4.52 8.38
CA PRO A 363 -3.17 4.86 8.61
C PRO A 363 -3.68 4.42 9.97
N GLU A 364 -3.25 3.24 10.42
CA GLU A 364 -3.61 2.68 11.72
C GLU A 364 -3.01 3.54 12.87
N ALA A 365 -1.75 3.94 12.75
CA ALA A 365 -1.07 4.80 13.73
C ALA A 365 -1.73 6.19 13.79
N THR A 366 -1.96 6.80 12.63
CA THR A 366 -2.56 8.13 12.54
C THR A 366 -3.99 8.14 13.05
N ALA A 367 -4.81 7.13 12.69
CA ALA A 367 -6.17 7.02 13.22
C ALA A 367 -6.19 6.90 14.75
N ALA A 368 -5.26 6.15 15.33
CA ALA A 368 -5.16 5.98 16.78
C ALA A 368 -4.82 7.31 17.48
N VAL A 369 -3.74 7.98 17.07
CA VAL A 369 -3.28 9.20 17.73
C VAL A 369 -4.24 10.37 17.50
N GLU A 370 -4.78 10.52 16.30
CA GLU A 370 -5.71 11.60 15.96
C GLU A 370 -7.05 11.46 16.71
N ARG A 371 -7.52 10.21 16.88
CA ARG A 371 -8.70 9.94 17.71
C ARG A 371 -8.42 10.20 19.19
N ALA A 372 -7.23 9.83 19.69
CA ALA A 372 -6.83 10.08 21.06
C ALA A 372 -6.77 11.59 21.38
N ILE A 373 -6.21 12.40 20.46
CA ILE A 373 -6.16 13.88 20.60
C ILE A 373 -7.57 14.47 20.68
N ASP A 374 -8.52 14.03 19.82
CA ASP A 374 -9.89 14.54 19.86
C ASP A 374 -10.64 14.12 21.12
N LEU A 375 -10.42 12.90 21.64
CA LEU A 375 -10.99 12.46 22.90
C LEU A 375 -10.46 13.27 24.08
N PHE A 376 -9.15 13.56 24.09
CA PHE A 376 -8.54 14.42 25.10
C PHE A 376 -9.07 15.85 25.03
N ALA A 377 -9.19 16.43 23.80
CA ALA A 377 -9.76 17.76 23.56
C ALA A 377 -11.21 17.85 24.09
N ALA A 378 -12.03 16.84 23.80
CA ALA A 378 -13.41 16.77 24.30
C ALA A 378 -13.50 16.71 25.83
N GLU A 379 -12.63 15.91 26.48
CA GLU A 379 -12.59 15.76 27.94
C GLU A 379 -12.22 17.06 28.66
N ILE A 380 -11.30 17.86 28.09
CA ILE A 380 -10.92 19.16 28.68
C ILE A 380 -11.76 20.31 28.20
N GLY A 381 -12.67 20.11 27.22
CA GLY A 381 -13.52 21.15 26.66
C GLY A 381 -12.78 22.18 25.80
N MET A 382 -11.67 21.79 25.14
CA MET A 382 -10.84 22.65 24.31
C MET A 382 -11.06 22.36 22.84
N ASP A 383 -10.91 23.38 21.98
CA ASP A 383 -10.96 23.19 20.51
C ASP A 383 -9.87 22.21 20.06
N PRO A 384 -10.21 21.16 19.28
CA PRO A 384 -9.24 20.14 18.86
C PRO A 384 -8.12 20.71 17.96
N ALA A 385 -8.32 21.81 17.25
CA ALA A 385 -7.24 22.49 16.52
C ALA A 385 -6.23 23.13 17.47
N GLU A 386 -6.69 23.74 18.58
CA GLU A 386 -5.83 24.34 19.58
C GLU A 386 -5.00 23.29 20.33
N VAL A 387 -5.62 22.15 20.68
CA VAL A 387 -4.88 21.01 21.29
C VAL A 387 -3.80 20.51 20.35
N ARG A 388 -4.10 20.34 19.05
CA ARG A 388 -3.09 19.95 18.07
C ARG A 388 -1.94 20.95 17.98
N ARG A 389 -2.28 22.23 17.75
CA ARG A 389 -1.28 23.31 17.60
C ARG A 389 -0.31 23.35 18.80
N LYS A 390 -0.84 23.15 20.00
CA LYS A 390 -0.04 23.19 21.25
C LYS A 390 0.94 22.02 21.38
N ASN A 391 0.62 20.88 20.79
CA ASN A 391 1.38 19.65 20.96
C ASN A 391 2.16 19.19 19.73
N LEU A 392 2.07 19.90 18.59
CA LEU A 392 2.89 19.62 17.42
C LEU A 392 4.37 19.85 17.71
N LEU A 393 5.24 19.02 17.13
CA LEU A 393 6.67 19.26 17.09
C LEU A 393 6.95 20.64 16.47
N PRO A 394 7.88 21.41 17.03
CA PRO A 394 8.29 22.69 16.43
C PRO A 394 8.92 22.42 15.06
N LYS A 395 8.92 23.45 14.19
CA LYS A 395 9.63 23.37 12.91
C LYS A 395 11.08 22.97 13.10
N PHE A 396 11.56 22.04 12.30
CA PHE A 396 12.94 21.57 12.27
C PHE A 396 13.42 21.30 10.85
N THR A 397 14.72 21.43 10.64
CA THR A 397 15.43 21.13 9.39
C THR A 397 16.57 20.13 9.57
N GLU A 398 16.94 19.88 10.83
CA GLU A 398 17.88 18.82 11.23
C GLU A 398 17.07 17.58 11.65
N PRO A 399 17.59 16.37 11.44
CA PRO A 399 16.87 15.15 11.76
C PRO A 399 16.39 15.09 13.21
N HIS A 400 15.10 14.78 13.41
CA HIS A 400 14.47 14.64 14.71
C HIS A 400 14.13 13.17 15.02
N THR A 401 14.69 12.63 16.11
CA THR A 401 14.39 11.26 16.54
C THR A 401 13.18 11.23 17.46
N THR A 402 12.17 10.45 17.06
CA THR A 402 10.95 10.25 17.85
C THR A 402 11.15 9.27 19.00
N ALA A 403 10.19 9.21 19.94
CA ALA A 403 10.21 8.28 21.07
C ALA A 403 10.28 6.79 20.66
N PHE A 404 9.85 6.45 19.44
CA PHE A 404 9.87 5.08 18.90
C PHE A 404 10.96 4.85 17.85
N GLY A 405 11.93 5.76 17.74
CA GLY A 405 13.14 5.58 16.95
C GLY A 405 13.01 5.98 15.46
N ALA A 406 11.87 6.50 15.01
CA ALA A 406 11.81 7.11 13.68
C ALA A 406 12.63 8.41 13.66
N VAL A 407 13.41 8.62 12.58
CA VAL A 407 14.27 9.80 12.43
C VAL A 407 13.69 10.66 11.31
N TYR A 408 12.83 11.62 11.68
CA TYR A 408 12.18 12.52 10.72
C TYR A 408 13.22 13.47 10.11
N ASP A 409 13.24 13.57 8.77
CA ASP A 409 14.23 14.37 8.02
C ASP A 409 13.96 15.88 8.07
N SER A 410 12.70 16.28 8.05
CA SER A 410 12.27 17.68 8.14
C SER A 410 10.79 17.77 8.50
N GLY A 411 10.33 18.91 9.04
CA GLY A 411 8.92 19.10 9.38
C GLY A 411 8.57 20.56 9.72
N ASP A 412 7.34 20.94 9.31
CA ASP A 412 6.68 22.21 9.67
C ASP A 412 5.18 21.96 9.84
N TYR A 413 4.83 21.17 10.84
CA TYR A 413 3.47 20.64 11.02
C TYR A 413 2.46 21.71 11.40
N ALA A 414 2.89 22.72 12.19
CA ALA A 414 2.04 23.84 12.57
C ALA A 414 1.64 24.69 11.35
N ALA A 415 2.59 24.93 10.43
CA ALA A 415 2.26 25.66 9.20
C ALA A 415 1.30 24.87 8.29
N ALA A 416 1.42 23.53 8.24
CA ALA A 416 0.48 22.71 7.51
C ALA A 416 -0.94 22.79 8.08
N LEU A 417 -1.08 22.68 9.41
CA LEU A 417 -2.35 22.80 10.10
C LEU A 417 -2.97 24.18 9.89
N ASP A 418 -2.21 25.26 10.11
CA ASP A 418 -2.70 26.63 9.95
C ASP A 418 -3.18 26.91 8.52
N LYS A 419 -2.41 26.44 7.54
CA LYS A 419 -2.80 26.55 6.12
C LYS A 419 -4.07 25.77 5.80
N ALA A 420 -4.23 24.55 6.33
CA ALA A 420 -5.43 23.73 6.14
C ALA A 420 -6.66 24.37 6.80
N LEU A 421 -6.54 24.87 8.03
CA LEU A 421 -7.61 25.59 8.74
C LEU A 421 -8.05 26.85 7.99
N ALA A 422 -7.08 27.63 7.50
CA ALA A 422 -7.36 28.84 6.71
C ALA A 422 -8.07 28.49 5.38
N ALA A 423 -7.58 27.50 4.64
CA ALA A 423 -8.17 27.05 3.38
C ALA A 423 -9.59 26.49 3.56
N ALA A 424 -9.84 25.80 4.67
CA ALA A 424 -11.17 25.29 5.00
C ALA A 424 -12.16 26.37 5.43
N GLY A 425 -11.69 27.55 5.87
CA GLY A 425 -12.53 28.57 6.51
C GLY A 425 -13.03 28.10 7.88
N TYR A 426 -12.11 27.55 8.69
CA TYR A 426 -12.45 26.83 9.92
C TYR A 426 -13.34 27.63 10.89
N ALA A 427 -13.09 28.94 11.06
CA ALA A 427 -13.87 29.79 11.95
C ALA A 427 -15.35 29.88 11.50
N ASP A 428 -15.57 30.06 10.20
CA ASP A 428 -16.94 30.16 9.62
C ASP A 428 -17.67 28.82 9.75
N LEU A 429 -16.96 27.71 9.55
CA LEU A 429 -17.52 26.36 9.74
C LEU A 429 -17.92 26.10 11.21
N ARG A 430 -17.12 26.55 12.18
CA ARG A 430 -17.47 26.46 13.61
C ARG A 430 -18.68 27.33 13.97
N GLU A 431 -18.80 28.50 13.35
CA GLU A 431 -19.99 29.35 13.52
C GLU A 431 -21.24 28.68 12.92
N GLU A 432 -21.17 28.13 11.72
CA GLU A 432 -22.26 27.34 11.10
C GLU A 432 -22.67 26.17 11.99
N GLN A 433 -21.70 25.42 12.47
CA GLN A 433 -21.93 24.30 13.37
C GLN A 433 -22.67 24.72 14.66
N ALA A 434 -22.20 25.80 15.29
CA ALA A 434 -22.83 26.32 16.50
C ALA A 434 -24.30 26.77 16.24
N LYS A 435 -24.59 27.38 15.12
CA LYS A 435 -25.96 27.75 14.71
C LYS A 435 -26.84 26.50 14.56
N ARG A 436 -26.38 25.45 13.87
CA ARG A 436 -27.16 24.23 13.67
C ARG A 436 -27.41 23.48 14.99
N ARG A 437 -26.41 23.43 15.88
CA ARG A 437 -26.57 22.86 17.22
C ARG A 437 -27.61 23.63 18.05
N ALA A 438 -27.58 24.99 18.00
CA ALA A 438 -28.48 25.84 18.75
C ALA A 438 -29.92 25.78 18.23
N SER A 439 -30.14 25.62 16.91
CA SER A 439 -31.48 25.47 16.31
C SER A 439 -32.01 24.04 16.47
N GLY A 440 -31.23 23.06 16.84
CA GLY A 440 -31.63 21.66 16.93
C GLY A 440 -31.92 21.04 15.56
N ASP A 441 -31.19 21.45 14.53
CA ASP A 441 -31.34 20.93 13.16
C ASP A 441 -31.14 19.40 13.16
N ALA A 442 -31.97 18.68 12.39
CA ALA A 442 -31.80 17.23 12.23
C ALA A 442 -30.51 16.86 11.52
N VAL A 443 -30.01 17.72 10.63
CA VAL A 443 -28.74 17.55 9.92
C VAL A 443 -27.66 18.40 10.59
N GLN A 444 -26.77 17.73 11.32
CA GLN A 444 -25.69 18.36 12.07
C GLN A 444 -24.40 18.41 11.25
N LEU A 445 -23.64 19.51 11.40
CA LEU A 445 -22.35 19.71 10.76
C LEU A 445 -21.22 19.21 11.67
N GLY A 446 -20.31 18.44 11.12
CA GLY A 446 -19.08 18.01 11.79
C GLY A 446 -17.84 18.42 11.03
N ILE A 447 -16.79 18.79 11.78
CA ILE A 447 -15.51 19.24 11.26
C ILE A 447 -14.45 18.35 11.89
N GLY A 448 -13.87 17.45 11.10
CA GLY A 448 -12.79 16.58 11.52
C GLY A 448 -11.46 17.03 10.96
N MET A 449 -10.40 16.74 11.68
CA MET A 449 -9.05 17.04 11.25
C MET A 449 -8.10 15.90 11.53
N SER A 450 -7.00 15.89 10.78
CA SER A 450 -5.89 14.96 10.96
C SER A 450 -4.60 15.65 10.59
N CYS A 451 -3.61 15.55 11.47
CA CYS A 451 -2.22 15.87 11.18
C CYS A 451 -1.45 14.55 11.10
N TYR A 452 -0.72 14.33 10.03
CA TYR A 452 -0.03 13.06 9.84
C TYR A 452 1.42 13.24 9.41
N VAL A 453 2.22 12.23 9.68
CA VAL A 453 3.55 12.01 9.13
C VAL A 453 3.59 10.60 8.54
N GLU A 454 4.13 10.48 7.34
CA GLU A 454 4.35 9.19 6.69
C GLU A 454 5.85 8.88 6.64
N ILE A 455 6.24 7.61 6.75
CA ILE A 455 7.58 7.13 6.40
C ILE A 455 7.56 6.58 4.98
N THR A 456 8.37 7.13 4.08
CA THR A 456 8.47 6.68 2.70
C THR A 456 9.87 6.20 2.37
N GLY A 457 9.94 5.09 1.61
CA GLY A 457 11.19 4.42 1.31
C GLY A 457 11.82 3.70 2.50
N PRO A 458 11.05 3.13 3.46
CA PRO A 458 11.67 2.30 4.48
C PRO A 458 12.32 1.10 3.81
N GLY A 459 13.57 0.83 4.14
CA GLY A 459 14.31 -0.35 3.73
C GLY A 459 14.62 -1.20 4.93
N MET A 460 14.55 -2.51 4.77
CA MET A 460 15.01 -3.48 5.77
C MET A 460 16.40 -4.03 5.43
N GLU A 461 16.96 -3.60 4.30
CA GLU A 461 18.26 -4.00 3.82
C GLU A 461 19.37 -3.19 4.50
N GLU A 462 20.48 -3.82 4.79
CA GLU A 462 21.68 -3.13 5.28
C GLU A 462 22.17 -2.13 4.21
N GLY A 463 22.23 -0.85 4.56
CA GLY A 463 22.55 0.25 3.63
C GLY A 463 21.34 0.87 2.92
N GLY A 464 20.12 0.49 3.32
CA GLY A 464 18.86 1.03 2.77
C GLY A 464 18.48 0.41 1.41
N PRO A 465 17.26 0.69 0.95
CA PRO A 465 16.78 0.18 -0.34
C PRO A 465 17.58 0.80 -1.49
N ARG A 466 17.97 -0.04 -2.45
CA ARG A 466 18.68 0.37 -3.65
C ARG A 466 17.74 0.31 -4.85
N GLU A 467 17.92 1.24 -5.78
CA GLU A 467 17.23 1.17 -7.06
C GLU A 467 18.19 1.49 -8.18
N ASN A 468 17.95 0.90 -9.34
CA ASN A 468 18.82 1.10 -10.51
C ASN A 468 18.03 1.65 -11.68
N ALA A 469 18.76 2.39 -12.54
CA ALA A 469 18.28 2.80 -13.84
C ALA A 469 19.41 2.71 -14.86
N THR A 470 19.08 2.32 -16.09
CA THR A 470 19.95 2.45 -17.24
C THR A 470 19.36 3.47 -18.18
N VAL A 471 20.17 4.44 -18.63
CA VAL A 471 19.78 5.41 -19.65
C VAL A 471 20.69 5.19 -20.87
N GLU A 472 20.09 5.02 -22.04
CA GLU A 472 20.76 4.84 -23.31
C GLU A 472 20.25 5.85 -24.33
N VAL A 473 21.18 6.56 -25.00
CA VAL A 473 20.87 7.46 -26.11
C VAL A 473 21.18 6.75 -27.41
N HIS A 474 20.28 6.85 -28.38
CA HIS A 474 20.40 6.20 -29.68
C HIS A 474 20.83 7.18 -30.81
N PRO A 475 21.47 6.69 -31.88
CA PRO A 475 21.87 7.53 -33.02
C PRO A 475 20.71 8.25 -33.73
N ASP A 476 19.49 7.77 -33.62
CA ASP A 476 18.29 8.38 -34.19
C ASP A 476 17.70 9.54 -33.34
N GLY A 477 18.35 9.84 -32.22
CA GLY A 477 17.92 10.90 -31.30
C GLY A 477 16.83 10.48 -30.29
N SER A 478 16.51 9.20 -30.22
CA SER A 478 15.67 8.65 -29.17
C SER A 478 16.51 8.22 -27.95
N ALA A 479 15.84 7.95 -26.83
CA ALA A 479 16.47 7.36 -25.65
C ALA A 479 15.64 6.23 -25.07
N THR A 480 16.29 5.29 -24.41
CA THR A 480 15.65 4.21 -23.64
C THR A 480 16.08 4.29 -22.18
N ILE A 481 15.11 4.21 -21.29
CA ILE A 481 15.31 4.06 -19.84
C ILE A 481 14.88 2.67 -19.42
N LEU A 482 15.77 1.93 -18.74
CA LEU A 482 15.42 0.68 -18.05
C LEU A 482 15.39 0.99 -16.54
N THR A 483 14.33 0.59 -15.85
CA THR A 483 14.16 0.85 -14.40
C THR A 483 13.69 -0.38 -13.66
N GLY A 484 14.20 -0.59 -12.44
CA GLY A 484 13.76 -1.64 -11.54
C GLY A 484 12.42 -1.36 -10.86
N THR A 485 11.87 -0.14 -11.00
CA THR A 485 10.55 0.19 -10.46
C THR A 485 9.44 -0.40 -11.34
N SER A 486 8.32 -0.83 -10.74
CA SER A 486 7.15 -1.38 -11.44
C SER A 486 5.94 -0.46 -11.27
N PRO A 487 5.51 0.28 -12.29
CA PRO A 487 4.31 1.10 -12.22
C PRO A 487 3.03 0.24 -12.21
N HIS A 488 2.00 0.75 -11.53
CA HIS A 488 0.65 0.21 -11.52
C HIS A 488 -0.39 1.34 -11.52
N GLY A 489 -0.14 2.35 -12.35
CA GLY A 489 -1.00 3.52 -12.58
C GLY A 489 -0.41 4.87 -12.15
N GLN A 490 0.76 4.91 -11.49
CA GLN A 490 1.33 6.16 -10.92
C GLN A 490 1.96 7.10 -11.97
N GLY A 491 2.17 6.64 -13.22
CA GLY A 491 2.77 7.47 -14.28
C GLY A 491 4.30 7.53 -14.22
N HIS A 492 4.95 6.42 -13.85
CA HIS A 492 6.42 6.37 -13.77
C HIS A 492 7.09 6.65 -15.11
N ALA A 493 6.56 6.11 -16.24
CA ALA A 493 7.15 6.33 -17.55
C ALA A 493 7.21 7.83 -17.90
N THR A 494 6.13 8.56 -17.59
CA THR A 494 6.09 10.02 -17.78
C THR A 494 7.16 10.73 -16.94
N VAL A 495 7.25 10.39 -15.63
CA VAL A 495 8.19 11.09 -14.72
C VAL A 495 9.64 10.76 -15.04
N TRP A 496 9.96 9.50 -15.35
CA TRP A 496 11.32 9.12 -15.75
C TRP A 496 11.73 9.77 -17.05
N ALA A 497 10.82 9.86 -18.02
CA ALA A 497 11.06 10.57 -19.27
C ALA A 497 11.24 12.08 -19.03
N MET A 498 10.50 12.73 -18.11
CA MET A 498 10.72 14.13 -17.73
C MET A 498 12.12 14.36 -17.16
N LEU A 499 12.58 13.50 -16.24
CA LEU A 499 13.90 13.63 -15.62
C LEU A 499 15.02 13.52 -16.67
N ALA A 500 14.95 12.52 -17.54
CA ALA A 500 15.94 12.36 -18.60
C ALA A 500 15.85 13.48 -19.67
N SER A 501 14.64 13.92 -20.00
CA SER A 501 14.43 15.05 -20.94
C SER A 501 15.04 16.35 -20.42
N ASP A 502 14.89 16.64 -19.14
CA ASP A 502 15.44 17.85 -18.51
C ASP A 502 16.97 17.88 -18.54
N GLU A 503 17.61 16.73 -18.30
CA GLU A 503 19.07 16.59 -18.30
C GLU A 503 19.64 16.52 -19.73
N LEU A 504 19.03 15.71 -20.62
CA LEU A 504 19.59 15.36 -21.94
C LEU A 504 19.08 16.25 -23.08
N GLY A 505 18.04 17.06 -22.84
CA GLY A 505 17.42 17.86 -23.90
C GLY A 505 16.67 17.05 -24.97
N ILE A 506 16.49 15.74 -24.76
CA ILE A 506 15.73 14.87 -25.66
C ILE A 506 14.24 15.06 -25.41
N PRO A 507 13.40 15.31 -26.45
CA PRO A 507 11.96 15.43 -26.28
C PRO A 507 11.33 14.21 -25.59
N ILE A 508 10.38 14.44 -24.69
CA ILE A 508 9.77 13.40 -23.86
C ILE A 508 9.10 12.29 -24.68
N ASP A 509 8.55 12.62 -25.84
CA ASP A 509 7.91 11.69 -26.78
C ASP A 509 8.90 10.79 -27.54
N LYS A 510 10.20 11.07 -27.44
CA LYS A 510 11.29 10.25 -27.97
C LYS A 510 11.96 9.38 -26.90
N ILE A 511 11.48 9.41 -25.66
CA ILE A 511 12.04 8.63 -24.57
C ILE A 511 11.12 7.46 -24.26
N THR A 512 11.62 6.24 -24.39
CA THR A 512 10.92 5.00 -24.05
C THR A 512 11.39 4.52 -22.69
N VAL A 513 10.44 4.26 -21.79
CA VAL A 513 10.74 3.67 -20.48
C VAL A 513 10.29 2.21 -20.46
N LYS A 514 11.15 1.31 -19.99
CA LYS A 514 10.88 -0.14 -19.87
C LYS A 514 11.08 -0.59 -18.43
N TRP A 515 10.23 -1.50 -18.00
CA TRP A 515 10.22 -2.10 -16.66
C TRP A 515 9.74 -3.55 -16.69
N GLY A 516 9.77 -4.24 -15.55
CA GLY A 516 9.00 -5.45 -15.32
C GLY A 516 9.48 -6.72 -16.04
N ASP A 517 10.63 -6.71 -16.69
CA ASP A 517 11.21 -7.89 -17.36
C ASP A 517 12.57 -8.22 -16.73
N THR A 518 12.64 -9.35 -16.03
CA THR A 518 13.83 -9.74 -15.27
C THR A 518 15.03 -10.15 -16.12
N ASP A 519 14.84 -10.42 -17.43
CA ASP A 519 15.97 -10.64 -18.35
C ASP A 519 16.58 -9.31 -18.80
N LEU A 520 15.75 -8.28 -19.00
CA LEU A 520 16.23 -6.93 -19.36
C LEU A 520 16.75 -6.18 -18.14
N ILE A 521 16.13 -6.37 -16.98
CA ILE A 521 16.37 -5.65 -15.74
C ILE A 521 16.49 -6.68 -14.62
N PRO A 522 17.67 -7.30 -14.45
CA PRO A 522 17.83 -8.43 -13.52
C PRO A 522 17.73 -8.06 -12.04
N GLU A 523 17.93 -6.77 -11.70
CA GLU A 523 17.87 -6.25 -10.35
C GLU A 523 16.88 -5.09 -10.28
N GLY A 524 16.19 -4.91 -9.15
CA GLY A 524 15.24 -3.83 -8.88
C GLY A 524 14.43 -4.09 -7.64
N GLY A 525 14.08 -3.01 -6.94
CA GLY A 525 13.32 -3.08 -5.71
C GLY A 525 11.81 -3.07 -5.90
N GLY A 526 11.31 -2.84 -7.13
CA GLY A 526 9.91 -2.67 -7.42
C GLY A 526 9.32 -1.39 -6.80
N THR A 527 8.01 -1.36 -6.62
CA THR A 527 7.26 -0.20 -6.14
C THR A 527 6.45 -0.54 -4.88
N GLY A 528 6.82 0.03 -3.75
CA GLY A 528 6.14 -0.10 -2.46
C GLY A 528 6.67 0.93 -1.47
N GLY A 529 5.88 1.28 -0.43
CA GLY A 529 6.26 2.24 0.59
C GLY A 529 6.59 3.63 0.04
N SER A 530 5.93 4.05 -1.04
CA SER A 530 6.04 5.37 -1.68
C SER A 530 7.48 5.78 -2.06
N ARG A 531 8.35 4.80 -2.42
CA ARG A 531 9.80 5.01 -2.62
C ARG A 531 10.24 5.31 -4.05
N SER A 532 9.39 5.05 -5.06
CA SER A 532 9.84 5.01 -6.46
C SER A 532 10.47 6.30 -6.93
N LEU A 533 9.89 7.47 -6.63
CA LEU A 533 10.45 8.75 -7.08
C LEU A 533 11.80 9.05 -6.40
N GLN A 534 11.86 8.92 -5.08
CA GLN A 534 13.05 9.29 -4.31
C GLN A 534 14.25 8.37 -4.56
N GLN A 535 14.02 7.17 -5.07
CA GLN A 535 15.09 6.20 -5.36
C GLN A 535 15.22 5.91 -6.84
N GLY A 536 14.17 5.43 -7.51
CA GLY A 536 14.18 5.17 -8.94
C GLY A 536 14.32 6.44 -9.77
N GLY A 537 13.64 7.53 -9.40
CA GLY A 537 13.82 8.82 -10.03
C GLY A 537 15.23 9.38 -9.85
N ALA A 538 15.79 9.28 -8.64
CA ALA A 538 17.17 9.68 -8.37
C ALA A 538 18.18 8.83 -9.17
N ALA A 539 17.94 7.52 -9.34
CA ALA A 539 18.77 6.65 -10.17
C ALA A 539 18.72 7.07 -11.66
N VAL A 540 17.53 7.44 -12.17
CA VAL A 540 17.38 7.95 -13.55
C VAL A 540 18.11 9.26 -13.74
N GLN A 541 17.98 10.20 -12.80
CA GLN A 541 18.72 11.47 -12.86
C GLN A 541 20.23 11.23 -12.81
N GLN A 542 20.71 10.43 -11.88
CA GLN A 542 22.14 10.09 -11.78
C GLN A 542 22.66 9.44 -13.06
N ALA A 543 21.94 8.47 -13.62
CA ALA A 543 22.34 7.82 -14.88
C ALA A 543 22.40 8.82 -16.03
N SER A 544 21.47 9.78 -16.10
CA SER A 544 21.46 10.84 -17.13
C SER A 544 22.66 11.77 -16.99
N GLN A 545 23.00 12.18 -15.77
CA GLN A 545 24.16 13.05 -15.50
C GLN A 545 25.48 12.34 -15.78
N GLU A 546 25.64 11.09 -15.36
CA GLU A 546 26.84 10.29 -15.66
C GLU A 546 26.98 10.02 -17.17
N LEU A 547 25.85 9.86 -17.89
CA LEU A 547 25.85 9.72 -19.34
C LEU A 547 26.34 11.00 -20.03
N LEU A 548 25.89 12.18 -19.55
CA LEU A 548 26.40 13.46 -20.08
C LEU A 548 27.90 13.62 -19.84
N GLU A 549 28.42 13.17 -18.70
CA GLU A 549 29.85 13.24 -18.44
C GLU A 549 30.64 12.27 -19.36
N MET A 550 30.14 11.07 -19.60
CA MET A 550 30.71 10.15 -20.60
C MET A 550 30.66 10.76 -22.02
N ALA A 551 29.52 11.37 -22.36
CA ALA A 551 29.35 12.04 -23.64
C ALA A 551 30.28 13.27 -23.81
N ARG A 552 30.56 14.01 -22.72
CA ARG A 552 31.50 15.12 -22.67
C ARG A 552 32.90 14.68 -23.05
N GLN A 553 33.39 13.53 -22.55
CA GLN A 553 34.70 13.00 -22.89
C GLN A 553 34.76 12.63 -24.38
N ARG A 554 33.74 11.96 -24.91
CA ARG A 554 33.68 11.65 -26.36
C ARG A 554 33.62 12.91 -27.24
N ALA A 555 32.88 13.93 -26.79
CA ALA A 555 32.79 15.22 -27.49
C ALA A 555 34.14 15.96 -27.51
N ALA A 556 34.87 15.90 -26.40
CA ALA A 556 36.23 16.51 -26.32
C ALA A 556 37.19 15.89 -27.35
N ASP A 557 37.16 14.56 -27.47
CA ASP A 557 37.98 13.86 -28.47
C ASP A 557 37.57 14.22 -29.89
N MET A 558 36.26 14.30 -30.18
CA MET A 558 35.75 14.63 -31.53
C MET A 558 35.95 16.10 -31.93
N LEU A 559 35.90 17.00 -30.96
CA LEU A 559 36.11 18.46 -31.21
C LEU A 559 37.54 18.91 -31.00
N GLU A 560 38.45 17.99 -30.63
CA GLU A 560 39.85 18.28 -30.29
C GLU A 560 39.95 19.40 -29.24
N ALA A 561 39.05 19.39 -28.25
CA ALA A 561 38.91 20.41 -27.20
C ALA A 561 39.09 19.80 -25.80
N SER A 562 39.39 20.66 -24.81
CA SER A 562 39.38 20.20 -23.41
C SER A 562 37.94 19.92 -22.92
N PRO A 563 37.67 18.85 -22.18
CA PRO A 563 36.35 18.62 -21.59
C PRO A 563 35.84 19.79 -20.75
N ALA A 564 36.76 20.56 -20.11
CA ALA A 564 36.43 21.74 -19.31
C ALA A 564 35.94 22.93 -20.16
N ASP A 565 36.26 22.97 -21.43
CA ASP A 565 35.86 24.01 -22.37
C ASP A 565 34.54 23.70 -23.09
N LEU A 566 33.94 22.54 -22.82
CA LEU A 566 32.67 22.13 -23.42
C LEU A 566 31.48 22.48 -22.55
N VAL A 567 30.46 23.09 -23.16
CA VAL A 567 29.18 23.42 -22.57
C VAL A 567 28.11 22.58 -23.25
N PHE A 568 27.22 21.95 -22.46
CA PHE A 568 26.07 21.21 -22.97
C PHE A 568 24.91 22.18 -23.24
N ASP A 569 24.42 22.17 -24.45
CA ASP A 569 23.25 22.91 -24.91
C ASP A 569 22.05 21.96 -24.90
N THR A 570 21.17 22.07 -23.88
CA THR A 570 19.99 21.24 -23.72
C THR A 570 18.95 21.45 -24.83
N GLU A 571 18.87 22.64 -25.46
CA GLU A 571 17.92 22.88 -26.54
C GLU A 571 18.31 22.15 -27.83
N ARG A 572 19.61 21.90 -28.01
CA ARG A 572 20.16 21.19 -29.16
C ARG A 572 20.55 19.76 -28.87
N SER A 573 20.49 19.33 -27.62
CA SER A 573 21.06 18.05 -27.15
C SER A 573 22.51 17.87 -27.67
N ALA A 574 23.36 18.87 -27.49
CA ALA A 574 24.68 18.91 -28.08
C ALA A 574 25.73 19.53 -27.14
N PHE A 575 26.96 19.05 -27.23
CA PHE A 575 28.13 19.76 -26.66
C PHE A 575 28.68 20.75 -27.65
N ALA A 576 29.03 21.95 -27.18
CA ALA A 576 29.69 22.99 -27.96
C ALA A 576 30.91 23.53 -27.21
N VAL A 577 31.90 24.01 -27.95
CA VAL A 577 33.05 24.70 -27.35
C VAL A 577 32.61 26.06 -26.83
N ALA A 578 32.97 26.38 -25.57
CA ALA A 578 32.63 27.65 -24.94
C ALA A 578 33.12 28.83 -25.77
N GLY A 579 32.18 29.70 -26.20
CA GLY A 579 32.49 30.85 -27.07
C GLY A 579 32.48 30.54 -28.57
N ASP A 580 32.38 29.29 -29.00
CA ASP A 580 32.21 28.92 -30.42
C ASP A 580 31.06 27.88 -30.59
N PRO A 581 29.80 28.32 -30.66
CA PRO A 581 28.67 27.42 -30.84
C PRO A 581 28.63 26.68 -32.18
N ALA A 582 29.48 27.08 -33.15
CA ALA A 582 29.59 26.39 -34.43
C ALA A 582 30.40 25.10 -34.30
N ALA A 583 31.38 25.08 -33.39
CA ALA A 583 32.13 23.88 -33.02
C ALA A 583 31.29 23.06 -32.02
N SER A 584 30.33 22.28 -32.53
CA SER A 584 29.41 21.50 -31.70
C SER A 584 29.20 20.09 -32.24
N VAL A 585 28.88 19.15 -31.33
CA VAL A 585 28.57 17.76 -31.65
C VAL A 585 27.31 17.31 -30.86
N PRO A 586 26.24 16.84 -31.53
CA PRO A 586 25.05 16.38 -30.88
C PRO A 586 25.23 14.98 -30.26
N LEU A 587 24.42 14.66 -29.25
CA LEU A 587 24.41 13.34 -28.58
C LEU A 587 24.23 12.20 -29.60
N THR A 588 23.43 12.39 -30.64
CA THR A 588 23.23 11.42 -31.74
C THR A 588 24.55 10.99 -32.40
N LYS A 589 25.45 11.94 -32.66
CA LYS A 589 26.76 11.67 -33.24
C LYS A 589 27.70 10.97 -32.26
N LEU A 590 27.58 11.26 -30.97
CA LEU A 590 28.38 10.62 -29.92
C LEU A 590 27.92 9.16 -29.65
N ALA A 591 26.69 8.81 -30.04
CA ALA A 591 26.15 7.47 -29.94
C ALA A 591 26.46 6.56 -31.17
N GLU A 592 26.92 7.11 -32.31
CA GLU A 592 27.20 6.34 -33.54
C GLU A 592 28.38 5.36 -33.42
N PRO A 593 29.55 5.77 -32.87
CA PRO A 593 30.73 4.88 -32.84
C PRO A 593 30.58 3.70 -31.90
N GLU A 594 29.90 3.91 -30.78
CA GLU A 594 29.69 2.95 -29.70
C GLU A 594 28.46 3.32 -28.91
N ARG A 595 27.75 2.32 -28.36
CA ARG A 595 26.58 2.56 -27.49
C ARG A 595 26.87 3.61 -26.42
N LEU A 596 26.01 4.61 -26.33
CA LEU A 596 26.08 5.67 -25.32
C LEU A 596 25.04 5.35 -24.22
N PHE A 597 25.45 4.63 -23.19
CA PHE A 597 24.58 4.23 -22.09
C PHE A 597 25.33 4.26 -20.77
N VAL A 598 24.58 4.47 -19.68
CA VAL A 598 25.06 4.36 -18.30
C VAL A 598 24.02 3.64 -17.46
N ARG A 599 24.51 2.76 -16.59
CA ARG A 599 23.71 2.16 -15.50
C ARG A 599 24.17 2.78 -14.17
N ALA A 600 23.27 3.44 -13.48
CA ALA A 600 23.50 3.96 -12.15
C ALA A 600 22.67 3.17 -11.10
N VAL A 601 23.20 3.12 -9.87
CA VAL A 601 22.52 2.56 -8.71
C VAL A 601 22.47 3.62 -7.64
N PHE A 602 21.27 4.01 -7.25
CA PHE A 602 21.06 4.99 -6.18
C PHE A 602 20.62 4.29 -4.90
N SER A 603 21.18 4.72 -3.77
CA SER A 603 20.79 4.30 -2.44
C SER A 603 20.61 5.54 -1.57
N ALA A 604 19.39 5.80 -1.09
CA ALA A 604 19.16 6.89 -0.16
C ALA A 604 19.77 6.58 1.20
N PRO A 605 20.32 7.59 1.93
CA PRO A 605 20.88 7.40 3.26
C PRO A 605 19.84 7.04 4.33
N GLY A 606 18.57 7.21 4.03
CA GLY A 606 17.45 6.90 4.92
C GLY A 606 16.08 7.15 4.29
N PRO A 607 15.00 6.83 5.01
CA PRO A 607 13.64 7.14 4.58
C PRO A 607 13.38 8.64 4.64
N THR A 608 12.41 9.12 3.85
CA THR A 608 11.90 10.49 3.93
C THR A 608 10.54 10.52 4.62
N PHE A 609 10.16 11.67 5.15
CA PHE A 609 8.96 11.82 5.95
C PHE A 609 8.06 12.93 5.40
N PRO A 610 7.23 12.64 4.37
CA PRO A 610 6.16 13.54 3.97
C PRO A 610 5.14 13.68 5.09
N PHE A 611 4.45 14.82 5.11
CA PHE A 611 3.47 15.12 6.16
C PHE A 611 2.35 16.00 5.61
N GLY A 612 1.30 16.17 6.41
CA GLY A 612 0.22 17.05 6.02
C GLY A 612 -0.82 17.26 7.10
N ALA A 613 -1.82 18.07 6.75
CA ALA A 613 -3.01 18.30 7.55
C ALA A 613 -4.25 18.23 6.65
N HIS A 614 -5.22 17.42 7.03
CA HIS A 614 -6.47 17.23 6.32
C HIS A 614 -7.64 17.73 7.17
N ILE A 615 -8.56 18.49 6.56
CA ILE A 615 -9.80 18.93 7.18
C ILE A 615 -10.97 18.33 6.38
N ALA A 616 -11.78 17.51 7.04
CA ALA A 616 -13.01 16.96 6.49
C ALA A 616 -14.23 17.69 7.08
N VAL A 617 -15.22 17.94 6.25
CA VAL A 617 -16.51 18.50 6.65
C VAL A 617 -17.60 17.50 6.28
N ALA A 618 -18.32 17.00 7.27
CA ALA A 618 -19.40 16.04 7.09
C ALA A 618 -20.74 16.60 7.59
N GLU A 619 -21.80 16.19 6.95
CA GLU A 619 -23.18 16.41 7.43
C GLU A 619 -23.74 15.05 7.89
N VAL A 620 -24.30 15.01 9.09
CA VAL A 620 -24.87 13.80 9.68
C VAL A 620 -26.36 14.06 10.01
N ASP A 621 -27.20 13.27 9.37
CA ASP A 621 -28.62 13.22 9.70
C ASP A 621 -28.81 12.39 10.99
N THR A 622 -29.24 13.05 12.06
CA THR A 622 -29.37 12.44 13.40
C THR A 622 -30.56 11.48 13.52
N GLU A 623 -31.51 11.52 12.60
CA GLU A 623 -32.67 10.62 12.60
C GLU A 623 -32.33 9.29 11.92
N THR A 624 -31.53 9.32 10.85
CA THR A 624 -31.19 8.15 10.05
C THR A 624 -29.76 7.63 10.27
N GLY A 625 -28.89 8.44 10.87
CA GLY A 625 -27.47 8.17 11.00
C GLY A 625 -26.67 8.35 9.69
N LYS A 626 -27.29 8.81 8.61
CA LYS A 626 -26.62 9.00 7.33
C LYS A 626 -25.58 10.12 7.41
N ALA A 627 -24.33 9.80 7.10
CA ALA A 627 -23.25 10.76 6.96
C ALA A 627 -23.00 11.06 5.47
N VAL A 628 -22.82 12.35 5.15
CA VAL A 628 -22.47 12.83 3.80
C VAL A 628 -21.21 13.66 3.91
N LEU A 629 -20.18 13.30 3.16
CA LEU A 629 -18.95 14.08 3.08
C LEU A 629 -19.18 15.30 2.19
N ARG A 630 -19.13 16.48 2.78
CA ARG A 630 -19.40 17.76 2.08
C ARG A 630 -18.16 18.35 1.44
N ARG A 631 -17.00 18.32 2.15
CA ARG A 631 -15.72 18.88 1.72
C ARG A 631 -14.57 18.07 2.30
N ILE A 632 -13.47 18.00 1.58
CA ILE A 632 -12.15 17.65 2.10
C ILE A 632 -11.15 18.68 1.58
N VAL A 633 -10.44 19.32 2.51
CA VAL A 633 -9.33 20.23 2.24
C VAL A 633 -8.06 19.59 2.76
N THR A 634 -7.03 19.47 1.91
CA THR A 634 -5.75 18.87 2.31
C THR A 634 -4.59 19.81 2.03
N VAL A 635 -3.63 19.79 2.93
CA VAL A 635 -2.32 20.43 2.75
C VAL A 635 -1.29 19.32 2.93
N ASP A 636 -0.54 19.00 1.89
CA ASP A 636 0.43 17.91 1.90
C ASP A 636 1.80 18.42 1.49
N ASP A 637 2.84 17.91 2.16
CA ASP A 637 4.24 18.15 1.85
C ASP A 637 4.85 16.88 1.25
N ALA A 638 5.25 16.96 0.00
CA ALA A 638 5.97 15.90 -0.72
C ALA A 638 7.40 16.32 -1.12
N GLY A 639 7.96 17.32 -0.43
CA GLY A 639 9.22 17.94 -0.84
C GLY A 639 9.09 18.64 -2.18
N ALA A 640 10.03 18.42 -3.09
CA ALA A 640 9.96 18.95 -4.46
C ALA A 640 9.02 18.09 -5.33
N VAL A 641 8.02 18.72 -5.93
CA VAL A 641 7.03 18.05 -6.79
C VAL A 641 7.49 18.10 -8.24
N ILE A 642 7.80 16.96 -8.83
CA ILE A 642 8.32 16.83 -10.20
C ILE A 642 7.22 17.03 -11.25
N ASN A 643 6.04 16.41 -11.02
CA ASN A 643 4.86 16.60 -11.89
C ASN A 643 3.61 16.80 -11.02
N PRO A 644 3.12 18.06 -10.91
CA PRO A 644 1.95 18.35 -10.08
C PRO A 644 0.69 17.57 -10.48
N LEU A 645 0.46 17.33 -11.77
CA LEU A 645 -0.72 16.61 -12.25
C LEU A 645 -0.77 15.16 -11.74
N LEU A 646 0.38 14.48 -11.76
CA LEU A 646 0.49 13.09 -11.30
C LEU A 646 0.44 13.01 -9.77
N ALA A 647 1.07 13.96 -9.06
CA ALA A 647 1.01 14.05 -7.61
C ALA A 647 -0.42 14.28 -7.12
N GLU A 648 -1.20 15.18 -7.75
CA GLU A 648 -2.63 15.38 -7.49
C GLU A 648 -3.43 14.09 -7.70
N GLY A 649 -3.17 13.34 -8.78
CA GLY A 649 -3.82 12.06 -9.06
C GLY A 649 -3.60 11.03 -7.95
N GLN A 650 -2.39 10.98 -7.38
CA GLN A 650 -2.07 10.10 -6.24
C GLN A 650 -2.82 10.53 -4.97
N ARG A 651 -2.89 11.84 -4.69
CA ARG A 651 -3.63 12.40 -3.55
C ARG A 651 -5.13 12.11 -3.68
N HIS A 652 -5.74 12.39 -4.84
CA HIS A 652 -7.16 12.11 -5.10
C HIS A 652 -7.50 10.63 -4.83
N GLY A 653 -6.73 9.70 -5.41
CA GLY A 653 -6.95 8.27 -5.21
C GLY A 653 -6.75 7.83 -3.76
N GLY A 654 -5.78 8.42 -3.05
CA GLY A 654 -5.53 8.14 -1.63
C GLY A 654 -6.65 8.66 -0.73
N ILE A 655 -7.10 9.89 -0.95
CA ILE A 655 -8.19 10.52 -0.20
C ILE A 655 -9.49 9.73 -0.38
N ALA A 656 -9.81 9.32 -1.61
CA ALA A 656 -11.01 8.53 -1.88
C ALA A 656 -11.01 7.20 -1.12
N GLN A 657 -9.88 6.47 -1.10
CA GLN A 657 -9.74 5.23 -0.34
C GLN A 657 -9.80 5.46 1.17
N GLY A 658 -9.20 6.54 1.68
CA GLY A 658 -9.29 6.88 3.11
C GLY A 658 -10.71 7.24 3.54
N ALA A 659 -11.43 8.01 2.73
CA ALA A 659 -12.83 8.34 2.97
C ALA A 659 -13.74 7.09 2.93
N ALA A 660 -13.52 6.19 1.97
CA ALA A 660 -14.26 4.95 1.85
C ALA A 660 -14.05 4.04 3.08
N GLN A 661 -12.81 3.88 3.56
CA GLN A 661 -12.51 3.17 4.80
C GLN A 661 -13.25 3.77 6.00
N ALA A 662 -13.30 5.11 6.11
CA ALA A 662 -13.97 5.76 7.23
C ALA A 662 -15.51 5.64 7.19
N LEU A 663 -16.10 5.58 5.98
CA LEU A 663 -17.57 5.68 5.82
C LEU A 663 -18.27 4.35 5.57
N CYS A 664 -17.68 3.40 4.82
CA CYS A 664 -18.44 2.25 4.33
C CYS A 664 -17.66 0.93 4.17
N GLU A 665 -16.36 0.93 3.89
CA GLU A 665 -15.64 -0.30 3.57
C GLU A 665 -15.35 -1.14 4.82
N GLU A 666 -15.73 -2.42 4.79
CA GLU A 666 -15.43 -3.37 5.85
C GLU A 666 -15.54 -4.82 5.34
N VAL A 667 -14.56 -5.66 5.68
CA VAL A 667 -14.67 -7.11 5.54
C VAL A 667 -15.19 -7.68 6.86
N ILE A 668 -16.32 -8.38 6.79
CA ILE A 668 -17.02 -8.94 7.95
C ILE A 668 -17.04 -10.46 7.85
N TYR A 669 -16.78 -11.13 8.98
CA TYR A 669 -16.92 -12.57 9.16
C TYR A 669 -18.00 -12.85 10.20
N ASP A 670 -18.73 -13.97 10.03
CA ASP A 670 -19.59 -14.51 11.10
C ASP A 670 -18.77 -15.31 12.12
N ALA A 671 -19.44 -15.86 13.11
CA ALA A 671 -18.80 -16.65 14.18
C ALA A 671 -18.21 -17.98 13.67
N ASP A 672 -18.67 -18.48 12.53
CA ASP A 672 -18.19 -19.71 11.90
C ASP A 672 -17.06 -19.43 10.90
N GLY A 673 -16.66 -18.15 10.75
CA GLY A 673 -15.57 -17.71 9.85
C GLY A 673 -16.00 -17.55 8.39
N ASN A 674 -17.29 -17.50 8.10
CA ASN A 674 -17.76 -17.21 6.75
C ASN A 674 -17.65 -15.73 6.44
N PRO A 675 -17.05 -15.32 5.30
CA PRO A 675 -17.02 -13.93 4.86
C PRO A 675 -18.42 -13.48 4.42
N LEU A 676 -18.96 -12.45 5.08
CA LEU A 676 -20.28 -11.88 4.76
C LEU A 676 -20.20 -10.79 3.69
N THR A 677 -19.00 -10.39 3.30
CA THR A 677 -18.72 -9.30 2.34
C THR A 677 -17.86 -9.81 1.18
N ALA A 678 -18.29 -10.93 0.57
CA ALA A 678 -17.55 -11.63 -0.47
C ALA A 678 -17.86 -11.14 -1.90
N THR A 679 -18.75 -10.17 -2.06
CA THR A 679 -19.12 -9.59 -3.37
C THR A 679 -19.22 -8.07 -3.27
N PHE A 680 -19.19 -7.34 -4.39
CA PHE A 680 -19.46 -5.90 -4.39
C PHE A 680 -20.93 -5.53 -4.13
N ALA A 681 -21.83 -6.50 -3.98
CA ALA A 681 -23.16 -6.25 -3.46
C ALA A 681 -23.14 -6.05 -1.93
N ASP A 682 -22.18 -6.66 -1.26
CA ASP A 682 -22.06 -6.67 0.21
C ASP A 682 -20.89 -5.82 0.70
N TYR A 683 -19.76 -5.84 0.00
CA TYR A 683 -18.60 -4.98 0.25
C TYR A 683 -18.83 -3.62 -0.41
N ALA A 684 -19.20 -2.63 0.39
CA ALA A 684 -19.51 -1.30 -0.10
C ALA A 684 -18.25 -0.55 -0.55
N VAL A 685 -18.28 0.05 -1.73
CA VAL A 685 -17.27 0.98 -2.24
C VAL A 685 -17.92 2.30 -2.57
N LEU A 686 -17.21 3.42 -2.35
CA LEU A 686 -17.73 4.75 -2.72
C LEU A 686 -17.71 4.94 -4.23
N SER A 687 -18.81 5.44 -4.76
CA SER A 687 -18.88 5.92 -6.14
C SER A 687 -18.42 7.38 -6.27
N PRO A 688 -18.03 7.85 -7.47
CA PRO A 688 -17.64 9.24 -7.68
C PRO A 688 -18.73 10.27 -7.31
N THR A 689 -19.99 9.85 -7.22
CA THR A 689 -21.12 10.73 -6.86
C THR A 689 -21.29 10.88 -5.34
N GLU A 690 -20.61 10.09 -4.56
CA GLU A 690 -20.69 10.10 -3.08
C GLU A 690 -19.54 10.87 -2.43
N VAL A 691 -18.54 11.27 -3.23
CA VAL A 691 -17.41 12.06 -2.75
C VAL A 691 -17.45 13.49 -3.35
N PRO A 692 -17.08 14.51 -2.56
CA PRO A 692 -16.96 15.87 -3.08
C PRO A 692 -15.72 16.01 -3.96
N SER A 693 -15.60 17.13 -4.68
CA SER A 693 -14.33 17.56 -5.24
C SER A 693 -13.34 17.85 -4.10
N PHE A 694 -12.13 17.34 -4.20
CA PHE A 694 -11.09 17.55 -3.19
C PHE A 694 -10.37 18.87 -3.41
N GLU A 695 -10.15 19.63 -2.33
CA GLU A 695 -9.44 20.91 -2.33
C GLU A 695 -8.00 20.67 -1.87
N LEU A 696 -7.08 20.70 -2.81
CA LEU A 696 -5.67 20.38 -2.55
C LEU A 696 -4.82 21.64 -2.46
N ALA A 697 -4.01 21.74 -1.43
CA ALA A 697 -2.96 22.76 -1.29
C ALA A 697 -1.62 22.06 -0.99
N ASP A 698 -0.51 22.71 -1.34
CA ASP A 698 0.82 22.15 -1.27
C ASP A 698 1.68 22.89 -0.25
N MET A 699 2.56 22.14 0.41
CA MET A 699 3.76 22.64 1.09
C MET A 699 4.99 22.02 0.44
N ALA A 700 6.16 22.63 0.69
CA ALA A 700 7.43 22.13 0.19
C ALA A 700 8.52 22.30 1.24
N THR A 701 8.91 21.19 1.85
CA THR A 701 10.13 21.06 2.66
C THR A 701 11.01 19.98 2.00
N PRO A 702 11.82 20.34 0.98
CA PRO A 702 12.63 19.38 0.26
C PRO A 702 13.55 18.59 1.18
N THR A 703 13.69 17.30 0.92
CA THR A 703 14.64 16.45 1.64
C THR A 703 16.05 16.62 1.09
N THR A 704 17.06 16.37 1.92
CA THR A 704 18.47 16.28 1.51
C THR A 704 18.91 14.84 1.20
N TYR A 705 18.02 13.86 1.36
CA TYR A 705 18.33 12.43 1.22
C TYR A 705 18.34 11.93 -0.22
N ASN A 706 17.86 12.74 -1.16
CA ASN A 706 18.00 12.47 -2.58
C ASN A 706 18.18 13.78 -3.37
N PRO A 707 18.80 13.73 -4.56
CA PRO A 707 19.13 14.93 -5.35
C PRO A 707 17.90 15.66 -5.89
N LEU A 708 16.74 15.00 -5.96
CA LEU A 708 15.49 15.61 -6.41
C LEU A 708 14.83 16.46 -5.33
N GLY A 709 15.23 16.33 -4.06
CA GLY A 709 14.54 16.95 -2.94
C GLY A 709 13.11 16.42 -2.72
N ALA A 710 12.76 15.30 -3.37
CA ALA A 710 11.42 14.76 -3.38
C ALA A 710 11.17 13.78 -2.23
N LYS A 711 9.93 13.76 -1.73
CA LYS A 711 9.43 12.77 -0.78
C LYS A 711 8.30 11.97 -1.45
N GLY A 712 7.97 10.80 -0.89
CA GLY A 712 6.85 10.00 -1.39
C GLY A 712 5.50 10.70 -1.17
N ILE A 713 4.52 10.44 -2.05
CA ILE A 713 3.15 10.98 -1.92
C ILE A 713 2.08 9.90 -2.19
N GLY A 714 2.52 8.68 -2.55
CA GLY A 714 1.62 7.63 -3.01
C GLY A 714 0.58 7.15 -2.01
N GLU A 715 0.86 7.26 -0.71
CA GLU A 715 0.02 6.73 0.38
C GLU A 715 -0.57 7.83 1.28
N ALA A 716 0.00 9.04 1.24
CA ALA A 716 -0.31 10.18 2.10
C ALA A 716 -1.81 10.50 2.19
N GLY A 717 -2.51 10.54 1.05
CA GLY A 717 -3.93 10.83 1.01
C GLY A 717 -4.77 9.87 1.86
N THR A 718 -4.45 8.58 1.87
CA THR A 718 -5.17 7.58 2.68
C THR A 718 -4.87 7.76 4.17
N ILE A 719 -3.62 8.06 4.52
CA ILE A 719 -3.19 8.23 5.90
C ILE A 719 -3.91 9.40 6.57
N GLY A 720 -3.99 10.55 5.90
CA GLY A 720 -4.62 11.75 6.44
C GLY A 720 -6.15 11.74 6.37
N ALA A 721 -6.74 11.24 5.27
CA ALA A 721 -8.18 11.33 5.05
C ALA A 721 -8.99 10.40 5.98
N THR A 722 -8.50 9.20 6.26
CA THR A 722 -9.22 8.23 7.09
C THR A 722 -9.62 8.79 8.47
N PRO A 723 -8.69 9.27 9.31
CA PRO A 723 -9.07 9.85 10.60
C PRO A 723 -9.79 11.21 10.48
N ALA A 724 -9.47 12.03 9.47
CA ALA A 724 -10.15 13.31 9.28
C ALA A 724 -11.65 13.10 9.03
N VAL A 725 -12.02 12.14 8.19
CA VAL A 725 -13.43 11.83 7.89
C VAL A 725 -14.14 11.20 9.09
N GLN A 726 -13.51 10.23 9.77
CA GLN A 726 -14.06 9.64 11.00
C GLN A 726 -14.32 10.72 12.06
N ASN A 727 -13.33 11.58 12.32
CA ASN A 727 -13.44 12.65 13.29
C ASN A 727 -14.56 13.64 12.92
N ALA A 728 -14.76 13.94 11.63
CA ALA A 728 -15.85 14.80 11.19
C ALA A 728 -17.22 14.22 11.49
N VAL A 729 -17.43 12.92 11.23
CA VAL A 729 -18.71 12.28 11.55
C VAL A 729 -18.97 12.28 13.06
N ILE A 730 -17.94 12.01 13.87
CA ILE A 730 -18.07 12.02 15.33
C ILE A 730 -18.33 13.45 15.87
N ASP A 731 -17.60 14.46 15.36
CA ASP A 731 -17.77 15.86 15.79
C ASP A 731 -19.18 16.37 15.52
N ALA A 732 -19.82 15.93 14.42
CA ALA A 732 -21.22 16.29 14.14
C ALA A 732 -22.18 15.89 15.25
N VAL A 733 -21.94 14.78 15.93
CA VAL A 733 -22.85 14.19 16.94
C VAL A 733 -22.30 14.21 18.37
N ALA A 734 -21.08 14.75 18.56
CA ALA A 734 -20.41 14.78 19.87
C ALA A 734 -21.23 15.54 20.94
N HIS A 735 -21.89 16.64 20.59
CA HIS A 735 -22.74 17.42 21.49
C HIS A 735 -24.00 16.66 21.97
N LEU A 736 -24.34 15.53 21.31
CA LEU A 736 -25.43 14.61 21.68
C LEU A 736 -24.91 13.45 22.57
N GLY A 737 -23.67 13.53 23.08
CA GLY A 737 -23.08 12.52 23.97
C GLY A 737 -22.41 11.35 23.27
N VAL A 738 -22.16 11.44 21.96
CA VAL A 738 -21.43 10.42 21.19
C VAL A 738 -19.97 10.84 21.04
N LEU A 739 -19.08 10.27 21.83
CA LEU A 739 -17.66 10.63 21.84
C LEU A 739 -16.79 9.77 20.90
N HIS A 740 -17.29 8.60 20.48
CA HIS A 740 -16.58 7.70 19.58
C HIS A 740 -17.54 6.79 18.81
N ILE A 741 -17.18 6.52 17.56
CA ILE A 741 -17.80 5.53 16.67
C ILE A 741 -16.66 4.83 15.92
N ASP A 742 -16.59 3.50 16.04
CA ASP A 742 -15.62 2.71 15.27
C ASP A 742 -15.90 2.79 13.76
N MET A 743 -14.85 2.76 12.97
CA MET A 743 -14.95 2.68 11.51
C MET A 743 -15.47 1.31 11.04
N PRO A 744 -16.19 1.28 9.92
CA PRO A 744 -16.69 2.43 9.16
C PRO A 744 -17.88 3.09 9.88
N THR A 745 -18.00 4.40 9.76
CA THR A 745 -19.09 5.20 10.35
C THR A 745 -20.38 5.08 9.52
N THR A 746 -20.84 3.85 9.32
CA THR A 746 -22.05 3.55 8.55
C THR A 746 -23.29 4.16 9.20
N PRO A 747 -24.38 4.42 8.45
CA PRO A 747 -25.63 4.95 9.00
C PRO A 747 -26.14 4.15 10.20
N ARG A 748 -26.03 2.81 10.15
CA ARG A 748 -26.41 1.93 11.25
C ARG A 748 -25.61 2.19 12.52
N ARG A 749 -24.26 2.29 12.40
CA ARG A 749 -23.38 2.52 13.56
C ARG A 749 -23.60 3.91 14.18
N VAL A 750 -23.75 4.93 13.34
CA VAL A 750 -24.04 6.30 13.79
C VAL A 750 -25.38 6.33 14.53
N TRP A 751 -26.44 5.77 13.94
CA TRP A 751 -27.76 5.71 14.55
C TRP A 751 -27.77 4.94 15.87
N GLN A 752 -27.08 3.79 15.95
CA GLN A 752 -26.94 3.02 17.19
C GLN A 752 -26.22 3.80 18.29
N ALA A 753 -25.15 4.53 17.93
CA ALA A 753 -24.40 5.37 18.86
C ALA A 753 -25.27 6.51 19.42
N LEU A 754 -26.09 7.16 18.59
CA LEU A 754 -27.05 8.21 18.99
C LEU A 754 -28.11 7.64 19.94
N ARG A 755 -28.70 6.49 19.63
CA ARG A 755 -29.67 5.85 20.53
C ARG A 755 -29.08 5.51 21.89
N SER A 756 -27.90 4.89 21.90
CA SER A 756 -27.20 4.53 23.13
C SER A 756 -26.84 5.75 23.98
N ALA A 757 -26.51 6.88 23.34
CA ALA A 757 -26.25 8.14 24.05
C ALA A 757 -27.54 8.71 24.67
N SER A 758 -28.65 8.68 23.93
CA SER A 758 -29.96 9.13 24.43
C SER A 758 -30.45 8.29 25.61
N GLU A 759 -30.29 6.97 25.56
CA GLU A 759 -30.64 6.05 26.64
C GLU A 759 -29.84 6.31 27.92
N ARG A 760 -28.53 6.59 27.80
CA ARG A 760 -27.64 6.98 28.92
C ARG A 760 -28.04 8.33 29.54
N ALA A 761 -28.52 9.29 28.73
CA ALA A 761 -28.94 10.59 29.21
C ALA A 761 -30.33 10.54 29.91
N ALA A 762 -31.14 9.56 29.59
CA ALA A 762 -32.49 9.36 30.18
C ALA A 762 -32.49 8.53 31.47
N GLY A 763 -31.46 7.73 31.74
CA GLY A 763 -31.27 6.91 32.96
C GLY A 763 -30.33 7.56 33.94
#